data_09ffe13cea8dcd5d9cbb5a9a35d2862d
#
_entry.id   09ffe13cea8dcd5d9cbb5a9a35d2862d
#
_cell.length_a   1.000
_cell.length_b   1.000
_cell.length_c   1.000
_cell.angle_alpha   90.00
_cell.angle_beta   90.00
_cell.angle_gamma   90.00
#
_symmetry.space_group_name_H-M   'P 1'
#
loop_
_entity.id
_entity.type
_entity.pdbx_description
1 polymer ?
#
loop_
_entity_poly.entity_id
_entity_poly.type
_entity_poly.pdbx_seq_one_letter_code
_entity_poly.pdbx_strand_id
1 'polypeptide(L)'
;MRNMLFFPALLLSGCALTPNSTPLQQDANWTVGQLPNGMKYHIYPTDDQEISLRFTVNIGSFQENEQQKGYAHFVEHMAFNGSQHFSGNEVIKLFAQAGGSFGADINAFTAYQQTTYKLELNDASHLQQALTWMRDVSDGIEFDPQEVEKEKGVILGEWRRSRPEDKSFSFNAYYASIDGTVYEKHDPIGDQESIENATAESLKSFYQTWYQPQYSELIITGNVGVEEIAAIIDEKFANWQTTANNTVEKRRDIPVKTEPRVLFSSVMESPSVHFAIDRGFVGMRTQAQQHQMWHDDVSAKLIQQRLYSVLNDAAEPFQYVYANAFANNYSRLIAGGVSFAPSQRHDMHRLFVETLASLRDYGVSQQELDSVMSGYRSELTNLESDWQQRKPFHFADSRMIDLDQNNVTQSKQDYQANLTQFIALNSLETANKQLQGVLDQPVPFVMGLGQGDRMATWATTPMKIAEAYQRPGVKPLTLAAKDEGFLQPQQAGQIVDIQDHEGGFKVYSLSNGIEVWFQPDSKAGDRAYINFASLGGKAAIDPSLYPAYELATYTAVRSGLGDFSGTELDSYLRKNDLMLNPILGTTYHGVEMIGAKEKLAITLNALYNLATEINIDPRQLQAVKKEFEQNRSAYLKSGVGQLVLKGNQSSYPDHTRHRLVTADEVSPVTIEQIDAIHQTLFGQNRGFKMVLIADLTPEQVAPLLRQYVASIELQPAPALDYAVVYKDNLPAYSMVKEGSEKSTLHLVRVLNPHVAAKVGKDMFIEDMLQRISLARVLTQLREEASLDYSPAVYPMMQDQETVSDWFFESQIAPKDAKLMDQQIDQVIAELAENITQEEVDTAAKQLSVDLRAMDSDPRFRNGFYTRYLINHYGIDALLNYEQTAQSVTLEEVKQRAKVTFGPGTKRMTLLLEPK
;
A
#
# COMPACT_ATOMS: atom_id res chain seq x y z
N MET A 1 35.20 81.15 15.84
CA MET A 1 35.70 79.98 15.18
C MET A 1 35.16 78.76 16.00
N ARG A 2 34.13 78.15 15.51
CA ARG A 2 33.33 77.12 16.24
C ARG A 2 33.49 75.81 15.51
N ASN A 3 34.16 74.82 16.17
CA ASN A 3 34.30 73.47 15.65
C ASN A 3 32.99 72.72 15.89
N MET A 4 32.40 72.26 14.81
CA MET A 4 31.28 71.29 14.80
C MET A 4 31.84 69.90 14.67
N LEU A 5 31.67 69.06 15.74
CA LEU A 5 31.92 67.65 15.73
C LEU A 5 30.71 66.92 15.08
N PHE A 6 30.95 66.24 13.96
CA PHE A 6 30.02 65.30 13.36
C PHE A 6 30.23 63.94 14.04
N PHE A 7 29.19 63.43 14.68
CA PHE A 7 29.08 61.98 15.05
C PHE A 7 28.42 61.23 13.87
N PRO A 8 29.01 60.17 13.35
CA PRO A 8 28.29 59.30 12.45
C PRO A 8 27.39 58.38 13.26
N ALA A 9 26.08 58.49 13.08
CA ALA A 9 25.13 57.47 13.55
C ALA A 9 25.34 56.18 12.74
N LEU A 10 25.87 55.13 13.38
CA LEU A 10 25.83 53.78 12.88
C LEU A 10 24.35 53.32 12.87
N LEU A 11 23.76 53.31 11.68
CA LEU A 11 22.55 52.53 11.43
C LEU A 11 22.91 51.06 11.44
N LEU A 12 22.69 50.42 12.62
CA LEU A 12 22.56 48.98 12.69
C LEU A 12 21.28 48.58 11.92
N SER A 13 21.44 48.30 10.62
CA SER A 13 20.44 47.54 9.87
C SER A 13 20.43 46.14 10.45
N GLY A 14 19.62 45.93 11.47
CA GLY A 14 19.22 44.61 11.88
C GLY A 14 18.47 43.98 10.70
N CYS A 15 19.10 43.08 9.96
CA CYS A 15 18.37 42.13 9.12
C CYS A 15 17.48 41.37 10.08
N ALA A 16 16.23 41.78 10.19
CA ALA A 16 15.19 40.94 10.73
C ALA A 16 15.10 39.75 9.77
N LEU A 17 15.74 38.65 10.12
CA LEU A 17 15.50 37.36 9.48
C LEU A 17 13.99 37.16 9.54
N THR A 18 13.34 37.14 8.39
CA THR A 18 11.93 36.72 8.33
C THR A 18 11.85 35.33 8.95
N PRO A 19 10.88 35.06 9.85
CA PRO A 19 10.78 33.74 10.54
C PRO A 19 10.80 32.55 9.59
N ASN A 20 10.50 32.77 8.33
CA ASN A 20 10.36 31.77 7.29
C ASN A 20 11.68 31.37 6.59
N SER A 21 12.80 31.96 6.88
CA SER A 21 14.11 31.63 6.27
C SER A 21 15.03 30.81 7.18
N THR A 22 14.57 30.39 8.35
CA THR A 22 15.36 29.61 9.32
C THR A 22 15.76 28.27 8.67
N PRO A 23 17.06 27.95 8.62
CA PRO A 23 17.52 26.66 8.12
C PRO A 23 17.02 25.52 9.02
N LEU A 24 16.61 24.41 8.42
CA LEU A 24 16.37 23.17 9.14
C LEU A 24 17.70 22.60 9.68
N GLN A 25 17.66 21.98 10.84
CA GLN A 25 18.84 21.39 11.46
C GLN A 25 18.90 19.90 11.15
N GLN A 26 20.11 19.43 10.82
CA GLN A 26 20.38 17.99 10.66
C GLN A 26 20.27 17.30 12.02
N ASP A 27 19.59 16.17 12.09
CA ASP A 27 19.56 15.34 13.28
C ASP A 27 20.98 14.94 13.70
N ALA A 28 21.38 15.36 14.92
CA ALA A 28 22.71 15.14 15.47
C ALA A 28 23.01 13.66 15.80
N ASN A 29 21.99 12.80 15.84
CA ASN A 29 22.18 11.35 16.04
C ASN A 29 22.78 10.67 14.81
N TRP A 30 22.73 11.31 13.64
CA TRP A 30 23.43 10.81 12.46
C TRP A 30 24.92 11.07 12.56
N THR A 31 25.70 10.03 12.62
CA THR A 31 27.16 10.11 12.39
C THR A 31 27.43 10.02 10.89
N VAL A 32 27.99 11.08 10.33
CA VAL A 32 28.35 11.15 8.90
C VAL A 32 29.85 11.20 8.79
N GLY A 33 30.43 10.24 8.05
CA GLY A 33 31.86 10.17 7.77
C GLY A 33 32.17 10.04 6.28
N GLN A 34 33.43 10.25 5.94
CA GLN A 34 33.95 10.08 4.59
C GLN A 34 35.31 9.39 4.63
N LEU A 35 35.45 8.33 3.84
CA LEU A 35 36.72 7.63 3.69
C LEU A 35 37.70 8.44 2.82
N PRO A 36 39.02 8.15 2.91
CA PRO A 36 40.04 8.83 2.09
C PRO A 36 39.82 8.69 0.58
N ASN A 37 39.17 7.62 0.13
CA ASN A 37 38.82 7.39 -1.28
C ASN A 37 37.55 8.14 -1.76
N GLY A 38 36.91 8.88 -0.85
CA GLY A 38 35.74 9.71 -1.15
C GLY A 38 34.38 9.09 -0.86
N MET A 39 34.29 7.79 -0.56
CA MET A 39 33.05 7.13 -0.15
C MET A 39 32.52 7.74 1.15
N LYS A 40 31.24 8.02 1.20
CA LYS A 40 30.56 8.50 2.41
C LYS A 40 29.84 7.40 3.15
N TYR A 41 29.65 7.59 4.45
CA TYR A 41 28.81 6.71 5.24
C TYR A 41 27.98 7.49 6.27
N HIS A 42 26.84 6.92 6.62
CA HIS A 42 25.84 7.49 7.53
C HIS A 42 25.43 6.40 8.53
N ILE A 43 25.62 6.62 9.81
CA ILE A 43 25.29 5.65 10.88
C ILE A 43 24.26 6.27 11.80
N TYR A 44 23.17 5.56 12.08
CA TYR A 44 22.15 5.95 13.06
C TYR A 44 21.89 4.79 14.01
N PRO A 45 22.40 4.87 15.25
CA PRO A 45 22.17 3.83 16.25
C PRO A 45 20.73 3.88 16.77
N THR A 46 20.10 2.72 16.92
CA THR A 46 18.81 2.54 17.58
C THR A 46 18.90 1.41 18.61
N ASP A 47 17.89 1.29 19.47
CA ASP A 47 17.80 0.20 20.45
C ASP A 47 17.14 -1.08 19.85
N ASP A 48 16.63 -1.01 18.60
CA ASP A 48 16.05 -2.14 17.92
C ASP A 48 17.14 -3.10 17.43
N GLN A 49 16.97 -4.41 17.70
CA GLN A 49 17.95 -5.42 17.31
C GLN A 49 18.12 -5.55 15.78
N GLU A 50 17.13 -5.13 14.99
CA GLU A 50 17.19 -5.12 13.52
C GLU A 50 18.24 -4.13 13.02
N ILE A 51 18.84 -4.45 11.88
CA ILE A 51 19.82 -3.57 11.21
C ILE A 51 19.43 -3.40 9.75
N SER A 52 19.40 -2.16 9.32
CA SER A 52 19.04 -1.82 7.94
C SER A 52 20.23 -1.19 7.22
N LEU A 53 20.55 -1.70 6.04
CA LEU A 53 21.63 -1.24 5.20
C LEU A 53 21.11 -0.73 3.85
N ARG A 54 21.66 0.41 3.39
CA ARG A 54 21.47 0.93 2.03
C ARG A 54 22.85 1.27 1.46
N PHE A 55 23.27 0.54 0.43
CA PHE A 55 24.43 0.92 -0.35
C PHE A 55 23.96 1.58 -1.63
N THR A 56 24.16 2.89 -1.75
CA THR A 56 23.71 3.71 -2.87
C THR A 56 24.90 4.16 -3.69
N VAL A 57 24.88 3.85 -4.98
CA VAL A 57 25.73 4.48 -5.98
C VAL A 57 24.93 5.58 -6.65
N ASN A 58 25.39 6.84 -6.58
CA ASN A 58 24.71 8.01 -7.15
C ASN A 58 24.86 8.04 -8.70
N ILE A 59 24.57 6.91 -9.31
CA ILE A 59 24.64 6.60 -10.74
C ILE A 59 23.37 5.84 -11.10
N GLY A 60 22.72 6.21 -12.18
CA GLY A 60 21.54 5.53 -12.70
C GLY A 60 21.46 5.66 -14.22
N SER A 61 20.28 5.61 -14.79
CA SER A 61 20.10 5.62 -16.25
C SER A 61 20.54 6.93 -16.93
N PHE A 62 20.68 8.04 -16.22
CA PHE A 62 21.21 9.29 -16.81
C PHE A 62 22.69 9.19 -17.25
N GLN A 63 23.42 8.21 -16.79
CA GLN A 63 24.81 7.97 -17.16
C GLN A 63 24.97 7.05 -18.38
N GLU A 64 23.86 6.53 -18.89
CA GLU A 64 23.83 5.65 -20.05
C GLU A 64 23.91 6.46 -21.36
N ASN A 65 24.60 5.91 -22.36
CA ASN A 65 24.52 6.39 -23.74
C ASN A 65 23.45 5.61 -24.55
N GLU A 66 23.25 5.99 -25.82
CA GLU A 66 22.19 5.41 -26.66
C GLU A 66 22.29 3.86 -26.86
N GLN A 67 23.48 3.27 -26.68
CA GLN A 67 23.71 1.82 -26.78
C GLN A 67 23.68 1.12 -25.42
N GLN A 68 23.53 1.85 -24.33
CA GLN A 68 23.63 1.35 -22.96
C GLN A 68 22.32 1.46 -22.19
N LYS A 69 21.19 1.73 -22.87
CA LYS A 69 19.89 1.91 -22.20
C LYS A 69 19.50 0.66 -21.42
N GLY A 70 19.34 0.81 -20.10
CA GLY A 70 19.08 -0.27 -19.15
C GLY A 70 20.33 -0.93 -18.57
N TYR A 71 21.55 -0.43 -18.85
CA TYR A 71 22.77 -1.03 -18.30
C TYR A 71 22.92 -0.81 -16.80
N ALA A 72 22.51 0.33 -16.26
CA ALA A 72 22.51 0.58 -14.82
C ALA A 72 21.64 -0.46 -14.08
N HIS A 73 20.46 -0.74 -14.61
CA HIS A 73 19.55 -1.75 -14.11
C HIS A 73 20.09 -3.18 -14.31
N PHE A 74 20.70 -3.47 -15.46
CA PHE A 74 21.30 -4.76 -15.69
C PHE A 74 22.45 -5.06 -14.72
N VAL A 75 23.30 -4.06 -14.42
CA VAL A 75 24.38 -4.19 -13.42
C VAL A 75 23.80 -4.44 -12.03
N GLU A 76 22.67 -3.83 -11.70
CA GLU A 76 21.95 -4.09 -10.46
C GLU A 76 21.57 -5.58 -10.33
N HIS A 77 20.98 -6.18 -11.37
CA HIS A 77 20.65 -7.61 -11.42
C HIS A 77 21.89 -8.50 -11.25
N MET A 78 22.98 -8.14 -11.91
CA MET A 78 24.22 -8.93 -11.84
C MET A 78 24.84 -8.97 -10.43
N ALA A 79 24.51 -8.03 -9.54
CA ALA A 79 24.98 -8.05 -8.16
C ALA A 79 24.42 -9.23 -7.34
N PHE A 80 23.35 -9.87 -7.82
CA PHE A 80 22.75 -11.07 -7.22
C PHE A 80 23.14 -12.37 -7.93
N ASN A 81 23.85 -12.29 -9.05
CA ASN A 81 24.19 -13.42 -9.93
C ASN A 81 25.67 -13.83 -9.88
N GLY A 82 26.39 -13.39 -8.85
CA GLY A 82 27.76 -13.75 -8.57
C GLY A 82 28.66 -12.56 -8.29
N SER A 83 29.48 -12.73 -7.27
CA SER A 83 30.46 -11.75 -6.83
C SER A 83 31.71 -12.44 -6.28
N GLN A 84 32.74 -11.68 -5.95
CA GLN A 84 34.04 -12.18 -5.49
C GLN A 84 33.94 -13.20 -4.33
N HIS A 85 33.01 -13.02 -3.41
CA HIS A 85 32.83 -13.86 -2.22
C HIS A 85 31.55 -14.70 -2.22
N PHE A 86 30.63 -14.46 -3.12
CA PHE A 86 29.34 -15.15 -3.20
C PHE A 86 29.10 -15.59 -4.65
N SER A 87 29.09 -16.90 -4.87
CA SER A 87 28.89 -17.48 -6.20
C SER A 87 27.40 -17.57 -6.57
N GLY A 88 27.03 -17.27 -7.82
CA GLY A 88 25.65 -17.35 -8.30
C GLY A 88 24.67 -16.61 -7.36
N ASN A 89 23.61 -17.28 -6.94
CA ASN A 89 22.59 -16.75 -6.01
C ASN A 89 22.85 -17.04 -4.52
N GLU A 90 24.09 -17.34 -4.15
CA GLU A 90 24.47 -17.72 -2.77
C GLU A 90 24.10 -16.63 -1.75
N VAL A 91 24.21 -15.35 -2.12
CA VAL A 91 23.85 -14.23 -1.24
C VAL A 91 22.37 -14.24 -0.88
N ILE A 92 21.49 -14.55 -1.85
CA ILE A 92 20.05 -14.65 -1.63
C ILE A 92 19.75 -15.79 -0.65
N LYS A 93 20.37 -16.97 -0.85
CA LYS A 93 20.22 -18.13 0.03
C LYS A 93 20.71 -17.86 1.45
N LEU A 94 21.89 -17.23 1.59
CA LEU A 94 22.44 -16.88 2.90
C LEU A 94 21.47 -16.03 3.73
N PHE A 95 20.96 -14.95 3.15
CA PHE A 95 20.06 -14.05 3.89
C PHE A 95 18.64 -14.61 4.03
N ALA A 96 18.17 -15.47 3.12
CA ALA A 96 16.93 -16.23 3.31
C ALA A 96 17.03 -17.17 4.53
N GLN A 97 18.13 -17.90 4.69
CA GLN A 97 18.40 -18.73 5.89
C GLN A 97 18.54 -17.87 7.17
N ALA A 98 18.96 -16.61 7.03
CA ALA A 98 18.95 -15.65 8.13
C ALA A 98 17.55 -15.12 8.48
N GLY A 99 16.51 -15.48 7.71
CA GLY A 99 15.12 -15.09 7.91
C GLY A 99 14.64 -13.94 7.03
N GLY A 100 15.48 -13.43 6.13
CA GLY A 100 15.09 -12.41 5.15
C GLY A 100 14.35 -13.00 3.95
N SER A 101 13.55 -12.18 3.29
CA SER A 101 12.80 -12.54 2.08
C SER A 101 13.30 -11.75 0.89
N PHE A 102 13.59 -12.42 -0.22
CA PHE A 102 13.99 -11.75 -1.46
C PHE A 102 12.82 -10.90 -2.00
N GLY A 103 13.14 -9.67 -2.41
CA GLY A 103 12.16 -8.67 -2.83
C GLY A 103 11.65 -7.77 -1.69
N ALA A 104 11.54 -8.28 -0.47
CA ALA A 104 11.16 -7.47 0.70
C ALA A 104 12.40 -6.97 1.48
N ASP A 105 13.22 -7.91 1.97
CA ASP A 105 14.36 -7.61 2.85
C ASP A 105 15.69 -7.53 2.11
N ILE A 106 15.81 -8.29 1.02
CA ILE A 106 16.95 -8.30 0.10
C ILE A 106 16.45 -7.80 -1.23
N ASN A 107 16.82 -6.60 -1.63
CA ASN A 107 16.34 -5.99 -2.84
C ASN A 107 17.33 -4.95 -3.38
N ALA A 108 17.09 -4.47 -4.59
CA ALA A 108 17.76 -3.29 -5.13
C ALA A 108 16.78 -2.55 -6.05
N PHE A 109 17.12 -1.35 -6.43
CA PHE A 109 16.40 -0.61 -7.46
C PHE A 109 17.31 0.38 -8.17
N THR A 110 17.03 0.60 -9.44
CA THR A 110 17.67 1.60 -10.28
C THR A 110 16.69 2.71 -10.63
N ALA A 111 17.12 3.95 -10.40
CA ALA A 111 16.41 5.15 -10.78
C ALA A 111 17.23 5.96 -11.82
N TYR A 112 16.76 7.15 -12.15
CA TYR A 112 17.47 8.02 -13.11
C TYR A 112 18.86 8.43 -12.65
N GLN A 113 19.08 8.64 -11.34
CA GLN A 113 20.31 9.21 -10.79
C GLN A 113 20.96 8.37 -9.70
N GLN A 114 20.41 7.19 -9.41
CA GLN A 114 20.97 6.31 -8.38
C GLN A 114 20.60 4.85 -8.63
N THR A 115 21.46 3.97 -8.15
CA THR A 115 21.22 2.54 -7.97
C THR A 115 21.45 2.22 -6.49
N THR A 116 20.47 1.63 -5.82
CA THR A 116 20.52 1.36 -4.37
C THR A 116 20.31 -0.12 -4.11
N TYR A 117 21.17 -0.71 -3.29
CA TYR A 117 21.10 -2.07 -2.78
C TYR A 117 20.62 -2.03 -1.34
N LYS A 118 19.57 -2.76 -1.05
CA LYS A 118 18.87 -2.80 0.22
C LYS A 118 19.06 -4.14 0.91
N LEU A 119 19.32 -4.11 2.21
CA LEU A 119 19.36 -5.30 3.04
C LEU A 119 18.83 -5.01 4.44
N GLU A 120 17.86 -5.83 4.89
CA GLU A 120 17.34 -5.85 6.24
C GLU A 120 17.87 -7.08 6.96
N LEU A 121 18.47 -6.89 8.12
CA LEU A 121 18.96 -7.97 8.98
C LEU A 121 18.15 -7.99 10.27
N ASN A 122 17.78 -9.19 10.72
CA ASN A 122 17.04 -9.39 11.97
C ASN A 122 17.87 -9.09 13.23
N ASP A 123 19.19 -9.17 13.09
CA ASP A 123 20.18 -8.90 14.14
C ASP A 123 21.59 -8.75 13.53
N ALA A 124 22.59 -8.52 14.36
CA ALA A 124 23.99 -8.32 13.95
C ALA A 124 24.72 -9.61 13.50
N SER A 125 24.11 -10.80 13.59
CA SER A 125 24.79 -12.07 13.36
C SER A 125 25.39 -12.20 11.93
N HIS A 126 24.72 -11.59 10.95
CA HIS A 126 25.13 -11.62 9.54
C HIS A 126 25.67 -10.26 9.02
N LEU A 127 25.91 -9.30 9.91
CA LEU A 127 26.35 -7.95 9.53
C LEU A 127 27.68 -7.97 8.76
N GLN A 128 28.62 -8.84 9.16
CA GLN A 128 29.91 -8.97 8.48
C GLN A 128 29.76 -9.50 7.04
N GLN A 129 28.89 -10.47 6.82
CA GLN A 129 28.58 -11.00 5.49
C GLN A 129 27.86 -9.94 4.64
N ALA A 130 26.90 -9.20 5.24
CA ALA A 130 26.20 -8.10 4.61
C ALA A 130 27.17 -7.03 4.09
N LEU A 131 28.10 -6.58 4.94
CA LEU A 131 29.11 -5.60 4.56
C LEU A 131 30.12 -6.16 3.55
N THR A 132 30.40 -7.46 3.58
CA THR A 132 31.21 -8.12 2.55
C THR A 132 30.50 -8.11 1.21
N TRP A 133 29.20 -8.43 1.17
CA TRP A 133 28.41 -8.35 -0.06
C TRP A 133 28.33 -6.91 -0.60
N MET A 134 28.05 -5.91 0.26
CA MET A 134 28.05 -4.50 -0.16
C MET A 134 29.41 -4.07 -0.73
N ARG A 135 30.51 -4.63 -0.18
CA ARG A 135 31.86 -4.41 -0.73
C ARG A 135 32.03 -5.08 -2.10
N ASP A 136 31.53 -6.29 -2.26
CA ASP A 136 31.55 -6.99 -3.57
C ASP A 136 30.71 -6.23 -4.61
N VAL A 137 29.56 -5.70 -4.24
CA VAL A 137 28.76 -4.82 -5.11
C VAL A 137 29.57 -3.61 -5.58
N SER A 138 30.51 -3.12 -4.76
CA SER A 138 31.30 -1.91 -5.07
C SER A 138 32.27 -2.10 -6.23
N ASP A 139 33.04 -3.21 -6.25
CA ASP A 139 34.07 -3.48 -7.31
C ASP A 139 34.30 -4.98 -7.54
N GLY A 140 33.51 -5.88 -6.99
CA GLY A 140 33.66 -7.33 -7.04
C GLY A 140 32.51 -8.08 -7.76
N ILE A 141 31.61 -7.43 -8.48
CA ILE A 141 30.59 -8.12 -9.28
C ILE A 141 31.29 -8.93 -10.40
N GLU A 142 30.91 -10.19 -10.52
CA GLU A 142 31.32 -11.07 -11.62
C GLU A 142 30.29 -10.95 -12.77
N PHE A 143 30.83 -10.79 -13.98
CA PHE A 143 30.00 -10.75 -15.18
C PHE A 143 30.26 -12.05 -15.97
N ASP A 144 29.82 -13.19 -15.40
CA ASP A 144 29.91 -14.47 -16.12
C ASP A 144 29.04 -14.39 -17.39
N PRO A 145 29.59 -14.70 -18.58
CA PRO A 145 28.84 -14.61 -19.82
C PRO A 145 27.59 -15.49 -19.88
N GLN A 146 27.54 -16.63 -19.18
CA GLN A 146 26.39 -17.52 -19.15
C GLN A 146 25.29 -16.92 -18.26
N GLU A 147 25.64 -16.36 -17.09
CA GLU A 147 24.68 -15.69 -16.21
C GLU A 147 24.15 -14.39 -16.86
N VAL A 148 24.97 -13.63 -17.59
CA VAL A 148 24.51 -12.46 -18.36
C VAL A 148 23.48 -12.87 -19.42
N GLU A 149 23.74 -13.94 -20.20
CA GLU A 149 22.76 -14.40 -21.21
C GLU A 149 21.45 -14.89 -20.58
N LYS A 150 21.54 -15.55 -19.45
CA LYS A 150 20.37 -16.01 -18.69
C LYS A 150 19.57 -14.83 -18.13
N GLU A 151 20.25 -13.84 -17.54
CA GLU A 151 19.60 -12.68 -16.91
C GLU A 151 18.91 -11.75 -17.93
N LYS A 152 19.34 -11.72 -19.19
CA LYS A 152 18.58 -11.07 -20.27
C LYS A 152 17.15 -11.53 -20.34
N GLY A 153 16.90 -12.83 -20.16
CA GLY A 153 15.56 -13.41 -20.17
C GLY A 153 14.69 -12.84 -19.03
N VAL A 154 15.26 -12.71 -17.83
CA VAL A 154 14.62 -12.17 -16.64
C VAL A 154 14.28 -10.68 -16.84
N ILE A 155 15.25 -9.87 -17.26
CA ILE A 155 15.07 -8.43 -17.49
C ILE A 155 14.08 -8.16 -18.62
N LEU A 156 14.11 -8.93 -19.71
CA LEU A 156 13.10 -8.83 -20.77
C LEU A 156 11.70 -9.24 -20.30
N GLY A 157 11.61 -10.15 -19.34
CA GLY A 157 10.37 -10.48 -18.64
C GLY A 157 9.81 -9.27 -17.88
N GLU A 158 10.65 -8.62 -17.10
CA GLU A 158 10.32 -7.39 -16.37
C GLU A 158 9.97 -6.23 -17.32
N TRP A 159 10.75 -6.04 -18.37
CA TRP A 159 10.48 -5.05 -19.41
C TRP A 159 9.09 -5.23 -20.04
N ARG A 160 8.70 -6.47 -20.37
CA ARG A 160 7.34 -6.77 -20.89
C ARG A 160 6.26 -6.39 -19.87
N ARG A 161 6.47 -6.69 -18.59
CA ARG A 161 5.53 -6.38 -17.50
C ARG A 161 5.42 -4.86 -17.29
N SER A 162 6.54 -4.13 -17.34
CA SER A 162 6.57 -2.66 -17.19
C SER A 162 6.08 -1.90 -18.44
N ARG A 163 5.90 -2.57 -19.57
CA ARG A 163 5.46 -2.01 -20.85
C ARG A 163 4.20 -2.74 -21.37
N PRO A 164 3.08 -2.74 -20.59
CA PRO A 164 1.87 -3.39 -21.00
C PRO A 164 1.33 -2.76 -22.28
N GLU A 165 0.71 -3.57 -23.14
CA GLU A 165 0.01 -3.09 -24.35
C GLU A 165 -1.25 -2.33 -23.95
N ASP A 166 -1.96 -2.88 -22.97
CA ASP A 166 -3.15 -2.26 -22.39
C ASP A 166 -2.73 -1.26 -21.30
N LYS A 167 -2.68 0.00 -21.67
CA LYS A 167 -2.16 1.08 -20.82
C LYS A 167 -3.26 1.72 -19.99
N SER A 168 -3.04 1.79 -18.68
CA SER A 168 -3.92 2.52 -17.75
C SER A 168 -3.84 4.03 -17.97
N PHE A 169 -4.80 4.77 -17.46
CA PHE A 169 -4.73 6.23 -17.43
C PHE A 169 -3.48 6.74 -16.70
N SER A 170 -3.16 6.18 -15.53
CA SER A 170 -1.99 6.57 -14.75
C SER A 170 -0.68 6.33 -15.50
N PHE A 171 -0.56 5.20 -16.21
CA PHE A 171 0.58 4.92 -17.07
C PHE A 171 0.72 5.99 -18.15
N ASN A 172 -0.35 6.27 -18.91
CA ASN A 172 -0.31 7.26 -19.97
C ASN A 172 -0.07 8.68 -19.43
N ALA A 173 -0.60 9.03 -18.25
CA ALA A 173 -0.37 10.31 -17.59
C ALA A 173 1.11 10.49 -17.19
N TYR A 174 1.73 9.44 -16.64
CA TYR A 174 3.16 9.46 -16.32
C TYR A 174 4.01 9.70 -17.58
N TYR A 175 3.86 8.86 -18.61
CA TYR A 175 4.64 9.02 -19.85
C TYR A 175 4.35 10.34 -20.56
N ALA A 176 3.11 10.84 -20.51
CA ALA A 176 2.79 12.15 -21.03
C ALA A 176 3.47 13.29 -20.24
N SER A 177 3.73 13.09 -18.94
CA SER A 177 4.42 14.08 -18.11
C SER A 177 5.92 14.19 -18.39
N ILE A 178 6.52 13.13 -18.91
CA ILE A 178 7.97 13.08 -19.22
C ILE A 178 8.27 13.17 -20.73
N ASP A 179 7.25 13.19 -21.59
CA ASP A 179 7.36 13.22 -23.05
C ASP A 179 8.28 14.35 -23.54
N GLY A 180 9.28 14.02 -24.36
CA GLY A 180 10.29 14.94 -24.89
C GLY A 180 11.28 15.48 -23.85
N THR A 181 11.24 15.00 -22.61
CA THR A 181 12.25 15.31 -21.58
C THR A 181 13.41 14.32 -21.60
N VAL A 182 14.44 14.58 -20.79
CA VAL A 182 15.54 13.63 -20.61
C VAL A 182 15.08 12.33 -19.91
N TYR A 183 14.03 12.38 -19.11
CA TYR A 183 13.47 11.19 -18.45
C TYR A 183 12.97 10.16 -19.47
N GLU A 184 12.26 10.60 -20.53
CA GLU A 184 11.80 9.67 -21.58
C GLU A 184 12.93 8.92 -22.26
N LYS A 185 14.07 9.60 -22.47
CA LYS A 185 15.24 9.03 -23.18
C LYS A 185 16.05 8.07 -22.32
N HIS A 186 15.97 8.20 -21.00
CA HIS A 186 16.76 7.48 -20.03
C HIS A 186 15.89 6.67 -19.07
N ASP A 187 14.82 6.04 -19.57
CA ASP A 187 14.00 5.17 -18.74
C ASP A 187 14.85 4.06 -18.11
N PRO A 188 14.84 3.89 -16.77
CA PRO A 188 15.74 2.96 -16.08
C PRO A 188 15.65 1.51 -16.54
N ILE A 189 14.46 1.04 -16.97
CA ILE A 189 14.31 -0.32 -17.50
C ILE A 189 14.99 -0.52 -18.87
N GLY A 190 15.35 0.59 -19.54
CA GLY A 190 15.97 0.57 -20.86
C GLY A 190 15.04 0.20 -22.02
N ASP A 191 15.65 -0.27 -23.10
CA ASP A 191 14.91 -0.75 -24.26
C ASP A 191 15.35 -2.18 -24.66
N GLN A 192 14.47 -2.88 -25.37
CA GLN A 192 14.67 -4.27 -25.74
C GLN A 192 15.97 -4.49 -26.53
N GLU A 193 16.27 -3.61 -27.50
CA GLU A 193 17.43 -3.74 -28.37
C GLU A 193 18.75 -3.67 -27.59
N SER A 194 18.87 -2.70 -26.67
CA SER A 194 20.05 -2.53 -25.82
C SER A 194 20.26 -3.70 -24.85
N ILE A 195 19.15 -4.22 -24.26
CA ILE A 195 19.19 -5.38 -23.35
C ILE A 195 19.64 -6.64 -24.12
N GLU A 196 19.09 -6.91 -25.31
CA GLU A 196 19.43 -8.08 -26.12
C GLU A 196 20.89 -8.04 -26.60
N ASN A 197 21.42 -6.85 -26.90
CA ASN A 197 22.80 -6.65 -27.39
C ASN A 197 23.84 -6.49 -26.26
N ALA A 198 23.42 -6.41 -24.99
CA ALA A 198 24.34 -6.31 -23.86
C ALA A 198 25.25 -7.54 -23.79
N THR A 199 26.52 -7.33 -23.46
CA THR A 199 27.50 -8.40 -23.25
C THR A 199 28.19 -8.28 -21.90
N ALA A 200 28.73 -9.36 -21.37
CA ALA A 200 29.48 -9.34 -20.14
C ALA A 200 30.58 -8.25 -20.15
N GLU A 201 31.26 -8.07 -21.27
CA GLU A 201 32.32 -7.07 -21.44
C GLU A 201 31.76 -5.64 -21.41
N SER A 202 30.63 -5.38 -22.10
CA SER A 202 30.01 -4.04 -22.16
C SER A 202 29.42 -3.63 -20.81
N LEU A 203 28.79 -4.56 -20.08
CA LEU A 203 28.27 -4.33 -18.73
C LEU A 203 29.40 -4.10 -17.73
N LYS A 204 30.46 -4.92 -17.78
CA LYS A 204 31.64 -4.74 -16.93
C LYS A 204 32.31 -3.38 -17.18
N SER A 205 32.36 -2.94 -18.42
CA SER A 205 32.93 -1.63 -18.79
C SER A 205 32.11 -0.48 -18.20
N PHE A 206 30.74 -0.56 -18.24
CA PHE A 206 29.86 0.39 -17.60
C PHE A 206 30.07 0.40 -16.08
N TYR A 207 30.07 -0.78 -15.45
CA TYR A 207 30.30 -0.94 -14.03
C TYR A 207 31.63 -0.33 -13.57
N GLN A 208 32.75 -0.67 -14.22
CA GLN A 208 34.06 -0.14 -13.90
C GLN A 208 34.19 1.37 -14.10
N THR A 209 33.38 1.95 -15.00
CA THR A 209 33.36 3.39 -15.26
C THR A 209 32.62 4.15 -14.17
N TRP A 210 31.52 3.59 -13.66
CA TRP A 210 30.55 4.33 -12.87
C TRP A 210 30.50 3.93 -11.40
N TYR A 211 30.82 2.68 -11.03
CA TYR A 211 30.88 2.27 -9.62
C TYR A 211 32.20 2.72 -9.03
N GLN A 212 32.18 3.87 -8.41
CA GLN A 212 33.37 4.54 -7.87
C GLN A 212 33.09 5.00 -6.43
N PRO A 213 34.10 4.95 -5.51
CA PRO A 213 33.89 5.29 -4.12
C PRO A 213 33.36 6.73 -3.93
N GLN A 214 33.84 7.69 -4.72
CA GLN A 214 33.40 9.08 -4.59
C GLN A 214 31.92 9.33 -4.99
N TYR A 215 31.26 8.38 -5.66
CA TYR A 215 29.84 8.45 -6.00
C TYR A 215 28.98 7.60 -5.07
N SER A 216 29.56 6.95 -4.07
CA SER A 216 28.90 5.94 -3.26
C SER A 216 28.70 6.39 -1.82
N GLU A 217 27.58 5.97 -1.27
CA GLU A 217 27.16 6.26 0.10
C GLU A 217 26.61 4.99 0.75
N LEU A 218 27.05 4.70 2.00
CA LEU A 218 26.55 3.57 2.79
C LEU A 218 25.78 4.11 3.99
N ILE A 219 24.51 3.72 4.14
CA ILE A 219 23.65 4.05 5.27
C ILE A 219 23.47 2.78 6.09
N ILE A 220 23.71 2.87 7.41
CA ILE A 220 23.49 1.79 8.37
C ILE A 220 22.71 2.33 9.56
N THR A 221 21.59 1.67 9.87
CA THR A 221 20.76 2.02 11.03
C THR A 221 20.42 0.76 11.81
N GLY A 222 20.30 0.86 13.14
CA GLY A 222 19.95 -0.29 13.99
C GLY A 222 20.80 -0.37 15.26
N ASN A 223 20.79 -1.52 15.92
CA ASN A 223 21.57 -1.76 17.13
C ASN A 223 23.05 -1.96 16.82
N VAL A 224 23.74 -0.86 16.61
CA VAL A 224 25.15 -0.87 16.18
C VAL A 224 25.98 0.14 16.98
N GLY A 225 27.20 -0.22 17.32
CA GLY A 225 28.20 0.70 17.87
C GLY A 225 28.80 1.58 16.78
N VAL A 226 28.69 2.91 16.91
CA VAL A 226 29.12 3.86 15.87
C VAL A 226 30.62 3.69 15.53
N GLU A 227 31.50 3.66 16.55
CA GLU A 227 32.95 3.52 16.37
C GLU A 227 33.32 2.15 15.78
N GLU A 228 32.63 1.10 16.21
CA GLU A 228 32.83 -0.26 15.70
C GLU A 228 32.48 -0.35 14.21
N ILE A 229 31.30 0.14 13.85
CA ILE A 229 30.83 0.12 12.45
C ILE A 229 31.73 0.99 11.58
N ALA A 230 32.12 2.18 12.04
CA ALA A 230 33.02 3.04 11.28
C ALA A 230 34.39 2.36 11.03
N ALA A 231 34.91 1.62 12.01
CA ALA A 231 36.16 0.84 11.84
C ALA A 231 35.99 -0.31 10.84
N ILE A 232 34.86 -1.02 10.85
CA ILE A 232 34.56 -2.09 9.87
C ILE A 232 34.41 -1.50 8.47
N ILE A 233 33.75 -0.34 8.32
CA ILE A 233 33.61 0.36 7.04
C ILE A 233 35.01 0.76 6.52
N ASP A 234 35.87 1.30 7.35
CA ASP A 234 37.23 1.65 6.97
C ASP A 234 38.02 0.41 6.51
N GLU A 235 38.00 -0.68 7.30
CA GLU A 235 38.66 -1.95 6.95
C GLU A 235 38.21 -2.49 5.61
N LYS A 236 36.89 -2.50 5.35
CA LYS A 236 36.33 -3.12 4.14
C LYS A 236 36.37 -2.23 2.91
N PHE A 237 36.22 -0.91 3.04
CA PHE A 237 36.02 -0.02 1.89
C PHE A 237 37.14 0.96 1.63
N ALA A 238 38.09 1.23 2.57
CA ALA A 238 39.14 2.24 2.38
C ALA A 238 40.12 1.86 1.25
N ASN A 239 40.29 0.56 0.97
CA ASN A 239 41.14 0.05 -0.10
C ASN A 239 40.48 0.04 -1.49
N TRP A 240 39.17 0.38 -1.58
CA TRP A 240 38.50 0.51 -2.87
C TRP A 240 39.08 1.68 -3.68
N GLN A 241 39.64 1.36 -4.84
CA GLN A 241 40.41 2.32 -5.63
C GLN A 241 39.50 3.11 -6.57
N THR A 242 39.72 4.40 -6.65
CA THR A 242 39.14 5.23 -7.71
C THR A 242 39.83 4.91 -9.03
N THR A 243 39.11 4.37 -9.99
CA THR A 243 39.63 4.00 -11.32
C THR A 243 39.19 4.95 -12.42
N ALA A 244 38.10 5.69 -12.20
CA ALA A 244 37.57 6.72 -13.09
C ALA A 244 37.13 7.95 -12.28
N ASN A 245 37.27 9.13 -12.86
CA ASN A 245 36.88 10.40 -12.23
C ASN A 245 36.03 11.24 -13.21
N ASN A 246 34.81 10.80 -13.45
CA ASN A 246 33.85 11.52 -14.27
C ASN A 246 33.10 12.53 -13.41
N THR A 247 32.66 13.64 -13.99
CA THR A 247 31.77 14.57 -13.26
C THR A 247 30.36 14.04 -13.31
N VAL A 248 29.74 13.84 -12.14
CA VAL A 248 28.34 13.46 -12.00
C VAL A 248 27.61 14.57 -11.27
N GLU A 249 26.68 15.21 -11.97
CA GLU A 249 25.82 16.24 -11.40
C GLU A 249 24.41 15.68 -11.19
N LYS A 250 23.89 15.80 -9.97
CA LYS A 250 22.50 15.47 -9.69
C LYS A 250 21.58 16.54 -10.29
N ARG A 251 20.72 16.12 -11.20
CA ARG A 251 19.77 16.98 -11.90
C ARG A 251 18.40 16.89 -11.26
N ARG A 252 17.99 18.00 -10.64
CA ARG A 252 16.68 18.14 -9.96
C ARG A 252 15.83 19.26 -10.57
N ASP A 253 16.33 19.89 -11.62
CA ASP A 253 15.76 21.06 -12.29
C ASP A 253 14.96 20.72 -13.56
N ILE A 254 14.72 19.44 -13.81
CA ILE A 254 14.00 18.99 -15.00
C ILE A 254 12.50 18.97 -14.68
N PRO A 255 11.71 19.92 -15.21
CA PRO A 255 10.28 19.96 -14.95
C PRO A 255 9.56 18.82 -15.67
N VAL A 256 8.48 18.34 -15.07
CA VAL A 256 7.51 17.51 -15.76
C VAL A 256 6.46 18.37 -16.49
N LYS A 257 5.83 17.82 -17.52
CA LYS A 257 4.80 18.53 -18.28
C LYS A 257 3.42 18.33 -17.67
N THR A 258 2.71 19.42 -17.44
CA THR A 258 1.33 19.44 -16.94
C THR A 258 0.34 20.08 -17.92
N GLU A 259 0.63 20.05 -19.23
CA GLU A 259 -0.18 20.71 -20.26
C GLU A 259 -1.60 20.09 -20.36
N PRO A 260 -2.62 20.91 -20.74
CA PRO A 260 -3.96 20.40 -21.02
C PRO A 260 -3.93 19.38 -22.16
N ARG A 261 -4.48 18.20 -21.93
CA ARG A 261 -4.47 17.11 -22.92
C ARG A 261 -5.58 16.10 -22.72
N VAL A 262 -5.77 15.30 -23.74
CA VAL A 262 -6.65 14.12 -23.72
C VAL A 262 -5.79 12.89 -23.79
N LEU A 263 -5.99 11.96 -22.84
CA LEU A 263 -5.31 10.67 -22.78
C LEU A 263 -6.30 9.55 -22.98
N PHE A 264 -5.97 8.60 -23.83
CA PHE A 264 -6.77 7.41 -24.06
C PHE A 264 -6.20 6.24 -23.23
N SER A 265 -7.09 5.47 -22.60
CA SER A 265 -6.72 4.22 -21.91
C SER A 265 -7.47 3.05 -22.51
N SER A 266 -6.75 2.00 -22.89
CA SER A 266 -7.35 0.78 -23.43
C SER A 266 -8.03 -0.09 -22.36
N VAL A 267 -7.67 0.10 -21.09
CA VAL A 267 -8.24 -0.65 -19.94
C VAL A 267 -9.30 0.15 -19.18
N MET A 268 -9.49 1.41 -19.49
CA MET A 268 -10.48 2.27 -18.83
C MET A 268 -11.76 2.31 -19.64
N GLU A 269 -12.89 1.98 -19.04
CA GLU A 269 -14.21 2.14 -19.67
C GLU A 269 -14.93 3.42 -19.22
N SER A 270 -14.61 3.96 -18.07
CA SER A 270 -15.18 5.19 -17.55
C SER A 270 -14.29 6.37 -17.88
N PRO A 271 -14.84 7.44 -18.46
CA PRO A 271 -14.10 8.69 -18.62
C PRO A 271 -13.76 9.33 -17.28
N SER A 272 -12.76 10.21 -17.32
CA SER A 272 -12.34 10.96 -16.14
C SER A 272 -11.92 12.37 -16.50
N VAL A 273 -11.93 13.26 -15.53
CA VAL A 273 -11.37 14.61 -15.62
C VAL A 273 -10.40 14.84 -14.46
N HIS A 274 -9.26 15.40 -14.77
CA HIS A 274 -8.19 15.65 -13.82
C HIS A 274 -7.63 17.06 -13.98
N PHE A 275 -6.92 17.51 -12.96
CA PHE A 275 -5.99 18.63 -13.04
C PHE A 275 -4.64 18.23 -12.48
N ALA A 276 -3.57 18.90 -12.92
CA ALA A 276 -2.24 18.76 -12.37
C ALA A 276 -1.53 20.11 -12.38
N ILE A 277 -1.12 20.58 -11.21
CA ILE A 277 -0.46 21.88 -11.02
C ILE A 277 0.97 21.60 -10.60
N ASP A 278 1.94 22.04 -11.40
CA ASP A 278 3.36 21.96 -11.04
C ASP A 278 3.70 23.02 -9.98
N ARG A 279 4.32 22.57 -8.89
CA ARG A 279 4.81 23.40 -7.78
C ARG A 279 6.33 23.58 -7.83
N GLY A 280 6.98 23.06 -8.86
CA GLY A 280 8.43 23.02 -9.01
C GLY A 280 9.15 22.12 -8.01
N PHE A 281 10.47 22.02 -8.15
CA PHE A 281 11.30 21.31 -7.17
C PHE A 281 11.60 22.22 -5.98
N VAL A 282 11.41 21.67 -4.78
CA VAL A 282 11.83 22.33 -3.54
C VAL A 282 12.41 21.28 -2.61
N GLY A 283 13.75 21.26 -2.47
CA GLY A 283 14.40 20.53 -1.40
C GLY A 283 14.07 21.18 -0.04
N MET A 284 13.71 20.39 0.97
CA MET A 284 13.37 20.86 2.30
C MET A 284 14.63 21.18 3.10
N ARG A 285 15.11 22.42 3.01
CA ARG A 285 16.29 22.92 3.71
C ARG A 285 15.99 24.05 4.71
N THR A 286 14.80 24.65 4.62
CA THR A 286 14.34 25.71 5.51
C THR A 286 12.93 25.45 6.01
N GLN A 287 12.56 26.02 7.15
CA GLN A 287 11.20 25.94 7.69
C GLN A 287 10.16 26.45 6.69
N ALA A 288 10.46 27.50 5.93
CA ALA A 288 9.55 28.01 4.91
C ALA A 288 9.25 26.98 3.81
N GLN A 289 10.26 26.23 3.36
CA GLN A 289 10.11 25.18 2.35
C GLN A 289 9.29 24.01 2.88
N GLN A 290 9.50 23.61 4.14
CA GLN A 290 8.71 22.57 4.77
C GLN A 290 7.26 23.01 4.98
N HIS A 291 7.03 24.23 5.48
CA HIS A 291 5.66 24.77 5.61
C HIS A 291 4.96 24.90 4.26
N GLN A 292 5.67 25.25 3.18
CA GLN A 292 5.08 25.28 1.84
C GLN A 292 4.64 23.89 1.37
N MET A 293 5.43 22.86 1.66
CA MET A 293 5.04 21.48 1.35
C MET A 293 3.77 21.07 2.11
N TRP A 294 3.68 21.40 3.39
CA TRP A 294 2.48 21.14 4.20
C TRP A 294 1.27 21.97 3.74
N HIS A 295 1.46 23.23 3.31
CA HIS A 295 0.39 24.04 2.72
C HIS A 295 -0.13 23.44 1.41
N ASP A 296 0.74 22.89 0.58
CA ASP A 296 0.34 22.20 -0.65
C ASP A 296 -0.49 20.94 -0.33
N ASP A 297 -0.09 20.16 0.69
CA ASP A 297 -0.85 19.00 1.16
C ASP A 297 -2.20 19.39 1.77
N VAL A 298 -2.25 20.43 2.62
CA VAL A 298 -3.52 20.98 3.16
C VAL A 298 -4.43 21.42 2.01
N SER A 299 -3.91 22.12 1.01
CA SER A 299 -4.69 22.57 -0.15
C SER A 299 -5.27 21.39 -0.93
N ALA A 300 -4.47 20.35 -1.17
CA ALA A 300 -4.93 19.15 -1.85
C ALA A 300 -6.05 18.43 -1.06
N LYS A 301 -5.87 18.26 0.25
CA LYS A 301 -6.87 17.63 1.13
C LYS A 301 -8.19 18.43 1.18
N LEU A 302 -8.12 19.76 1.21
CA LEU A 302 -9.29 20.64 1.15
C LEU A 302 -10.03 20.52 -0.19
N ILE A 303 -9.30 20.42 -1.31
CA ILE A 303 -9.89 20.18 -2.63
C ILE A 303 -10.59 18.83 -2.66
N GLN A 304 -9.94 17.77 -2.19
CA GLN A 304 -10.51 16.42 -2.15
C GLN A 304 -11.79 16.36 -1.31
N GLN A 305 -11.75 16.94 -0.12
CA GLN A 305 -12.90 16.98 0.79
C GLN A 305 -14.09 17.68 0.16
N ARG A 306 -13.88 18.85 -0.47
CA ARG A 306 -14.97 19.60 -1.12
C ARG A 306 -15.52 18.86 -2.35
N LEU A 307 -14.66 18.27 -3.18
CA LEU A 307 -15.09 17.45 -4.32
C LEU A 307 -15.92 16.26 -3.86
N TYR A 308 -15.45 15.52 -2.86
CA TYR A 308 -16.18 14.38 -2.30
C TYR A 308 -17.56 14.79 -1.76
N SER A 309 -17.62 15.85 -0.95
CA SER A 309 -18.86 16.34 -0.38
C SER A 309 -19.89 16.74 -1.45
N VAL A 310 -19.46 17.51 -2.46
CA VAL A 310 -20.35 17.97 -3.53
C VAL A 310 -20.90 16.79 -4.35
N LEU A 311 -20.06 15.81 -4.67
CA LEU A 311 -20.46 14.64 -5.46
C LEU A 311 -21.37 13.69 -4.66
N ASN A 312 -21.05 13.50 -3.39
CA ASN A 312 -21.87 12.66 -2.51
C ASN A 312 -23.25 13.30 -2.25
N ASP A 313 -23.33 14.60 -1.99
CA ASP A 313 -24.60 15.32 -1.78
C ASP A 313 -25.47 15.34 -3.04
N ALA A 314 -24.84 15.40 -4.22
CA ALA A 314 -25.53 15.29 -5.50
C ALA A 314 -25.97 13.85 -5.81
N ALA A 315 -25.53 12.87 -5.04
CA ALA A 315 -25.72 11.44 -5.29
C ALA A 315 -25.28 11.01 -6.70
N GLU A 316 -24.19 11.61 -7.18
CA GLU A 316 -23.63 11.24 -8.48
C GLU A 316 -22.76 9.97 -8.35
N PRO A 317 -22.89 9.00 -9.25
CA PRO A 317 -22.02 7.84 -9.26
C PRO A 317 -20.62 8.22 -9.74
N PHE A 318 -19.63 7.98 -8.92
CA PHE A 318 -18.21 8.16 -9.24
C PHE A 318 -17.40 6.95 -8.73
N GLN A 319 -16.39 6.54 -9.48
CA GLN A 319 -15.53 5.42 -9.07
C GLN A 319 -14.47 5.86 -8.06
N TYR A 320 -13.89 7.03 -8.30
CA TYR A 320 -12.94 7.64 -7.38
C TYR A 320 -13.00 9.17 -7.50
N VAL A 321 -12.68 9.80 -6.40
CA VAL A 321 -12.34 11.23 -6.32
C VAL A 321 -11.08 11.36 -5.47
N TYR A 322 -10.12 12.11 -5.94
CA TYR A 322 -8.88 12.34 -5.21
C TYR A 322 -8.33 13.74 -5.45
N ALA A 323 -7.55 14.24 -4.51
CA ALA A 323 -6.57 15.30 -4.73
C ALA A 323 -5.41 15.10 -3.74
N ASN A 324 -4.19 15.05 -4.26
CA ASN A 324 -2.98 14.79 -3.49
C ASN A 324 -1.88 15.77 -3.90
N ALA A 325 -1.00 16.08 -2.94
CA ALA A 325 0.30 16.70 -3.20
C ALA A 325 1.36 15.58 -3.16
N PHE A 326 2.14 15.44 -4.22
CA PHE A 326 3.15 14.37 -4.34
C PHE A 326 4.31 14.81 -5.25
N ALA A 327 5.42 14.08 -5.17
CA ALA A 327 6.53 14.23 -6.09
C ALA A 327 6.37 13.30 -7.30
N ASN A 328 6.61 13.85 -8.51
CA ASN A 328 6.77 13.08 -9.75
C ASN A 328 8.18 13.37 -10.27
N ASN A 329 9.05 12.38 -10.17
CA ASN A 329 10.49 12.58 -10.26
C ASN A 329 10.93 13.68 -9.26
N TYR A 330 11.50 14.79 -9.74
CA TYR A 330 11.90 15.92 -8.88
C TYR A 330 10.94 17.11 -8.96
N SER A 331 9.82 16.99 -9.64
CA SER A 331 8.75 18.01 -9.64
C SER A 331 7.71 17.68 -8.57
N ARG A 332 7.31 18.66 -7.78
CA ARG A 332 6.21 18.53 -6.83
C ARG A 332 4.92 18.96 -7.50
N LEU A 333 3.90 18.11 -7.44
CA LEU A 333 2.61 18.32 -8.07
C LEU A 333 1.49 18.37 -7.03
N ILE A 334 0.47 19.19 -7.30
CA ILE A 334 -0.87 19.05 -6.75
C ILE A 334 -1.76 18.56 -7.89
N ALA A 335 -2.27 17.34 -7.76
CA ALA A 335 -3.14 16.77 -8.77
C ALA A 335 -4.39 16.17 -8.16
N GLY A 336 -5.50 16.25 -8.87
CA GLY A 336 -6.76 15.68 -8.46
C GLY A 336 -7.65 15.34 -9.65
N GLY A 337 -8.66 14.54 -9.42
CA GLY A 337 -9.57 14.13 -10.47
C GLY A 337 -10.73 13.29 -10.00
N VAL A 338 -11.66 13.03 -10.93
CA VAL A 338 -12.84 12.22 -10.73
C VAL A 338 -13.09 11.36 -11.96
N SER A 339 -13.47 10.09 -11.73
CA SER A 339 -13.93 9.15 -12.76
C SER A 339 -15.44 8.98 -12.65
N PHE A 340 -16.14 8.91 -13.79
CA PHE A 340 -17.60 8.94 -13.87
C PHE A 340 -18.15 8.17 -15.07
N ALA A 341 -19.47 7.90 -15.06
CA ALA A 341 -20.14 7.26 -16.22
C ALA A 341 -20.14 8.15 -17.47
N PRO A 342 -20.02 7.59 -18.67
CA PRO A 342 -20.14 8.33 -19.94
C PRO A 342 -21.42 9.17 -20.04
N SER A 343 -22.54 8.65 -19.54
CA SER A 343 -23.84 9.34 -19.54
C SER A 343 -23.87 10.60 -18.66
N GLN A 344 -22.98 10.70 -17.68
CA GLN A 344 -22.97 11.80 -16.70
C GLN A 344 -21.87 12.82 -16.98
N ARG A 345 -21.15 12.65 -18.05
CA ARG A 345 -19.98 13.47 -18.41
C ARG A 345 -20.23 14.97 -18.28
N HIS A 346 -21.39 15.44 -18.76
CA HIS A 346 -21.70 16.87 -18.72
C HIS A 346 -21.84 17.41 -17.30
N ASP A 347 -22.60 16.71 -16.47
CA ASP A 347 -22.82 17.11 -15.08
C ASP A 347 -21.55 16.99 -14.24
N MET A 348 -20.77 15.94 -14.43
CA MET A 348 -19.51 15.74 -13.72
C MET A 348 -18.46 16.80 -14.11
N HIS A 349 -18.33 17.14 -15.39
CA HIS A 349 -17.43 18.24 -15.81
C HIS A 349 -17.88 19.56 -15.17
N ARG A 350 -19.19 19.83 -15.15
CA ARG A 350 -19.75 21.04 -14.54
C ARG A 350 -19.48 21.08 -13.04
N LEU A 351 -19.84 20.04 -12.29
CA LEU A 351 -19.65 19.96 -10.84
C LEU A 351 -18.17 20.08 -10.46
N PHE A 352 -17.29 19.38 -11.19
CA PHE A 352 -15.85 19.43 -10.95
C PHE A 352 -15.29 20.85 -11.11
N VAL A 353 -15.62 21.50 -12.21
CA VAL A 353 -15.14 22.87 -12.51
C VAL A 353 -15.75 23.89 -11.56
N GLU A 354 -17.05 23.83 -11.30
CA GLU A 354 -17.75 24.74 -10.38
C GLU A 354 -17.22 24.62 -8.96
N THR A 355 -16.85 23.40 -8.53
CA THR A 355 -16.26 23.16 -7.21
C THR A 355 -14.88 23.80 -7.10
N LEU A 356 -14.00 23.59 -8.09
CA LEU A 356 -12.67 24.22 -8.11
C LEU A 356 -12.76 25.74 -8.19
N ALA A 357 -13.65 26.29 -9.03
CA ALA A 357 -13.87 27.73 -9.13
C ALA A 357 -14.45 28.31 -7.84
N SER A 358 -15.35 27.57 -7.15
CA SER A 358 -15.87 27.95 -5.83
C SER A 358 -14.76 28.04 -4.79
N LEU A 359 -13.87 27.06 -4.74
CA LEU A 359 -12.70 27.07 -3.84
C LEU A 359 -11.75 28.22 -4.14
N ARG A 360 -11.49 28.51 -5.41
CA ARG A 360 -10.68 29.65 -5.85
C ARG A 360 -11.26 30.99 -5.37
N ASP A 361 -12.56 31.20 -5.58
CA ASP A 361 -13.18 32.51 -5.37
C ASP A 361 -13.65 32.74 -3.92
N TYR A 362 -14.02 31.69 -3.21
CA TYR A 362 -14.61 31.78 -1.86
C TYR A 362 -13.81 31.04 -0.78
N GLY A 363 -12.86 30.18 -1.17
CA GLY A 363 -12.08 29.37 -0.23
C GLY A 363 -12.94 28.32 0.49
N VAL A 364 -12.51 27.97 1.68
CA VAL A 364 -13.15 26.97 2.55
C VAL A 364 -13.69 27.62 3.83
N SER A 365 -14.56 26.90 4.53
CA SER A 365 -15.05 27.25 5.86
C SER A 365 -14.07 26.85 6.96
N GLN A 366 -14.25 27.40 8.18
CA GLN A 366 -13.47 26.98 9.35
C GLN A 366 -13.64 25.48 9.64
N GLN A 367 -14.85 24.95 9.47
CA GLN A 367 -15.14 23.54 9.68
C GLN A 367 -14.34 22.62 8.73
N GLU A 368 -14.25 22.96 7.45
CA GLU A 368 -13.46 22.19 6.48
C GLU A 368 -11.96 22.22 6.82
N LEU A 369 -11.47 23.40 7.20
CA LEU A 369 -10.08 23.52 7.65
C LEU A 369 -9.83 22.71 8.93
N ASP A 370 -10.70 22.81 9.92
CA ASP A 370 -10.55 22.08 11.18
C ASP A 370 -10.56 20.57 10.96
N SER A 371 -11.36 20.09 10.03
CA SER A 371 -11.39 18.69 9.61
C SER A 371 -10.05 18.22 9.03
N VAL A 372 -9.44 19.01 8.14
CA VAL A 372 -8.12 18.67 7.57
C VAL A 372 -7.01 18.81 8.62
N MET A 373 -7.04 19.88 9.42
CA MET A 373 -6.04 20.14 10.45
C MET A 373 -6.12 19.17 11.64
N SER A 374 -7.23 18.43 11.81
CA SER A 374 -7.31 17.39 12.83
C SER A 374 -6.26 16.30 12.61
N GLY A 375 -5.97 15.92 11.35
CA GLY A 375 -4.92 14.97 11.01
C GLY A 375 -3.54 15.43 11.46
N TYR A 376 -3.18 16.71 11.25
CA TYR A 376 -1.91 17.26 11.71
C TYR A 376 -1.80 17.37 13.24
N ARG A 377 -2.92 17.67 13.91
CA ARG A 377 -2.95 17.67 15.40
C ARG A 377 -2.79 16.26 15.95
N SER A 378 -3.43 15.29 15.31
CA SER A 378 -3.29 13.88 15.66
C SER A 378 -1.85 13.37 15.42
N GLU A 379 -1.23 13.73 14.30
CA GLU A 379 0.18 13.44 14.03
C GLU A 379 1.09 14.02 15.13
N LEU A 380 0.87 15.28 15.51
CA LEU A 380 1.63 15.93 16.59
C LEU A 380 1.42 15.21 17.93
N THR A 381 0.21 14.79 18.24
CA THR A 381 -0.13 14.08 19.48
C THR A 381 0.51 12.69 19.53
N ASN A 382 0.49 11.97 18.40
CA ASN A 382 1.01 10.60 18.32
C ASN A 382 2.52 10.55 18.02
N LEU A 383 3.16 11.67 17.72
CA LEU A 383 4.55 11.73 17.23
C LEU A 383 5.54 10.97 18.12
N GLU A 384 5.38 11.05 19.44
CA GLU A 384 6.25 10.35 20.39
C GLU A 384 6.13 8.83 20.24
N SER A 385 4.89 8.33 20.23
CA SER A 385 4.57 6.91 20.07
C SER A 385 5.02 6.39 18.70
N ASP A 386 4.69 7.12 17.63
CA ASP A 386 5.03 6.75 16.26
C ASP A 386 6.57 6.74 16.06
N TRP A 387 7.27 7.66 16.69
CA TRP A 387 8.74 7.70 16.61
C TRP A 387 9.40 6.54 17.35
N GLN A 388 8.87 6.17 18.52
CA GLN A 388 9.36 5.01 19.29
C GLN A 388 9.11 3.66 18.58
N GLN A 389 8.09 3.60 17.72
CA GLN A 389 7.77 2.42 16.91
C GLN A 389 8.53 2.37 15.58
N ARG A 390 9.31 3.40 15.24
CA ARG A 390 10.09 3.42 14.01
C ARG A 390 11.16 2.33 14.02
N LYS A 391 11.08 1.47 13.02
CA LYS A 391 12.08 0.45 12.76
C LYS A 391 13.32 1.04 12.08
N PRO A 392 14.48 0.38 12.16
CA PRO A 392 15.71 0.84 11.51
C PRO A 392 15.52 1.19 10.03
N PHE A 393 14.76 0.41 9.27
CA PHE A 393 14.54 0.67 7.84
C PHE A 393 13.85 2.02 7.57
N HIS A 394 12.97 2.51 8.46
CA HIS A 394 12.35 3.83 8.28
C HIS A 394 13.37 4.96 8.34
N PHE A 395 14.40 4.84 9.20
CA PHE A 395 15.49 5.83 9.28
C PHE A 395 16.37 5.73 8.04
N ALA A 396 16.71 4.53 7.61
CA ALA A 396 17.55 4.29 6.43
C ALA A 396 16.88 4.81 5.14
N ASP A 397 15.60 4.50 4.91
CA ASP A 397 14.85 4.96 3.74
C ASP A 397 14.63 6.47 3.75
N SER A 398 14.26 7.05 4.91
CA SER A 398 14.13 8.50 5.04
C SER A 398 15.44 9.21 4.72
N ARG A 399 16.58 8.69 5.24
CA ARG A 399 17.91 9.27 4.97
C ARG A 399 18.27 9.19 3.49
N MET A 400 18.04 8.05 2.86
CA MET A 400 18.30 7.83 1.43
C MET A 400 17.48 8.82 0.57
N ILE A 401 16.18 8.95 0.84
CA ILE A 401 15.28 9.88 0.13
C ILE A 401 15.73 11.33 0.34
N ASP A 402 16.07 11.70 1.57
CA ASP A 402 16.51 13.06 1.90
C ASP A 402 17.81 13.43 1.18
N LEU A 403 18.76 12.50 1.07
CA LEU A 403 20.01 12.68 0.32
C LEU A 403 19.73 12.86 -1.17
N ASP A 404 18.85 12.05 -1.74
CA ASP A 404 18.47 12.17 -3.16
C ASP A 404 17.74 13.48 -3.45
N GLN A 405 16.75 13.86 -2.62
CA GLN A 405 15.94 15.06 -2.79
C GLN A 405 16.59 16.34 -2.24
N ASN A 406 17.81 16.27 -1.70
CA ASN A 406 18.49 17.40 -1.06
C ASN A 406 17.70 18.02 0.11
N ASN A 407 17.05 17.17 0.89
CA ASN A 407 16.37 17.54 2.13
C ASN A 407 17.32 17.51 3.33
N VAL A 408 16.88 18.09 4.45
CA VAL A 408 17.52 17.94 5.74
C VAL A 408 16.76 16.90 6.55
N THR A 409 17.44 15.84 6.96
CA THR A 409 16.88 14.82 7.86
C THR A 409 16.81 15.39 9.27
N GLN A 410 15.63 15.71 9.77
CA GLN A 410 15.43 16.38 11.06
C GLN A 410 15.33 15.39 12.21
N SER A 411 15.71 15.85 13.41
CA SER A 411 15.40 15.16 14.66
C SER A 411 13.89 15.19 14.95
N LYS A 412 13.42 14.27 15.83
CA LYS A 412 12.04 14.30 16.34
C LYS A 412 11.67 15.65 16.91
N GLN A 413 12.57 16.22 17.74
CA GLN A 413 12.33 17.50 18.42
C GLN A 413 12.19 18.65 17.45
N ASP A 414 13.05 18.72 16.41
CA ASP A 414 12.98 19.78 15.40
C ASP A 414 11.72 19.63 14.54
N TYR A 415 11.39 18.40 14.15
CA TYR A 415 10.15 18.12 13.41
C TYR A 415 8.91 18.51 14.22
N GLN A 416 8.84 18.10 15.50
CA GLN A 416 7.77 18.47 16.43
C GLN A 416 7.61 19.98 16.59
N ALA A 417 8.72 20.70 16.74
CA ALA A 417 8.69 22.15 16.87
C ALA A 417 8.16 22.83 15.59
N ASN A 418 8.61 22.38 14.43
CA ASN A 418 8.15 22.90 13.14
C ASN A 418 6.68 22.59 12.88
N LEU A 419 6.22 21.38 13.18
CA LEU A 419 4.82 20.98 13.05
C LEU A 419 3.91 21.77 14.00
N THR A 420 4.35 21.97 15.24
CA THR A 420 3.63 22.81 16.22
C THR A 420 3.48 24.23 15.70
N GLN A 421 4.56 24.81 15.18
CA GLN A 421 4.54 26.15 14.60
C GLN A 421 3.63 26.23 13.36
N PHE A 422 3.69 25.25 12.46
CA PHE A 422 2.83 25.19 11.28
C PHE A 422 1.35 25.17 11.67
N ILE A 423 0.97 24.30 12.61
CA ILE A 423 -0.42 24.21 13.10
C ILE A 423 -0.87 25.57 13.69
N ALA A 424 -0.04 26.21 14.48
CA ALA A 424 -0.36 27.50 15.10
C ALA A 424 -0.52 28.66 14.07
N LEU A 425 0.24 28.63 12.98
CA LEU A 425 0.25 29.67 11.94
C LEU A 425 -0.81 29.42 10.85
N ASN A 426 -1.36 28.23 10.73
CA ASN A 426 -2.28 27.87 9.66
C ASN A 426 -3.74 28.23 10.00
N SER A 427 -4.01 29.55 10.11
CA SER A 427 -5.36 30.09 10.27
C SER A 427 -6.19 29.90 9.01
N LEU A 428 -7.53 30.09 9.13
CA LEU A 428 -8.45 30.07 7.98
C LEU A 428 -8.03 31.07 6.88
N GLU A 429 -7.57 32.26 7.25
CA GLU A 429 -7.06 33.27 6.32
C GLU A 429 -5.81 32.76 5.59
N THR A 430 -4.85 32.18 6.33
CA THR A 430 -3.63 31.61 5.77
C THR A 430 -3.95 30.45 4.83
N ALA A 431 -4.76 29.48 5.26
CA ALA A 431 -5.16 28.34 4.46
C ALA A 431 -5.89 28.75 3.17
N ASN A 432 -6.85 29.68 3.25
CA ASN A 432 -7.55 30.20 2.08
C ASN A 432 -6.61 30.94 1.13
N LYS A 433 -5.68 31.75 1.65
CA LYS A 433 -4.69 32.42 0.82
C LYS A 433 -3.80 31.42 0.06
N GLN A 434 -3.34 30.34 0.71
CA GLN A 434 -2.53 29.31 0.08
C GLN A 434 -3.33 28.54 -0.97
N LEU A 435 -4.53 28.07 -0.63
CA LEU A 435 -5.42 27.37 -1.54
C LEU A 435 -5.78 28.20 -2.78
N GLN A 436 -6.16 29.47 -2.57
CA GLN A 436 -6.45 30.40 -3.67
C GLN A 436 -5.23 30.63 -4.53
N GLY A 437 -4.03 30.82 -3.93
CA GLY A 437 -2.77 30.96 -4.66
C GLY A 437 -2.42 29.74 -5.52
N VAL A 438 -2.84 28.53 -5.12
CA VAL A 438 -2.74 27.31 -5.93
C VAL A 438 -3.72 27.34 -7.10
N LEU A 439 -4.98 27.78 -6.86
CA LEU A 439 -6.06 27.70 -7.84
C LEU A 439 -6.16 28.94 -8.76
N ASP A 440 -5.59 30.10 -8.37
CA ASP A 440 -5.53 31.32 -9.22
C ASP A 440 -4.59 31.21 -10.43
N GLN A 441 -3.76 30.15 -10.48
CA GLN A 441 -2.88 29.89 -11.60
C GLN A 441 -3.66 29.19 -12.74
N PRO A 442 -3.15 29.27 -13.99
CA PRO A 442 -3.72 28.43 -15.06
C PRO A 442 -3.69 26.96 -14.66
N VAL A 443 -4.88 26.39 -14.47
CA VAL A 443 -5.03 24.99 -14.10
C VAL A 443 -5.04 24.13 -15.36
N PRO A 444 -4.05 23.25 -15.58
CA PRO A 444 -4.04 22.33 -16.70
C PRO A 444 -5.02 21.20 -16.47
N PHE A 445 -6.04 21.11 -17.33
CA PHE A 445 -7.00 20.02 -17.25
C PHE A 445 -6.61 18.87 -18.18
N VAL A 446 -6.66 17.65 -17.64
CA VAL A 446 -6.37 16.42 -18.37
C VAL A 446 -7.62 15.57 -18.38
N MET A 447 -7.99 15.09 -19.56
CA MET A 447 -9.16 14.26 -19.74
C MET A 447 -8.76 12.82 -20.03
N GLY A 448 -9.26 11.88 -19.22
CA GLY A 448 -9.16 10.45 -19.49
C GLY A 448 -10.33 9.96 -20.35
N LEU A 449 -9.99 9.25 -21.41
CA LEU A 449 -10.95 8.58 -22.31
C LEU A 449 -10.77 7.07 -22.19
N GLY A 450 -11.89 6.35 -22.23
CA GLY A 450 -11.92 4.90 -22.21
C GLY A 450 -12.33 4.30 -23.54
N GLN A 451 -12.54 2.98 -23.51
CA GLN A 451 -13.03 2.23 -24.68
C GLN A 451 -14.38 2.77 -25.16
N GLY A 452 -14.53 2.88 -26.49
CA GLY A 452 -15.74 3.45 -27.10
C GLY A 452 -15.72 4.96 -27.30
N ASP A 453 -14.84 5.69 -26.62
CA ASP A 453 -14.62 7.11 -26.83
C ASP A 453 -13.81 7.37 -28.11
N ARG A 454 -14.12 8.47 -28.80
CA ARG A 454 -13.33 8.94 -29.95
C ARG A 454 -12.52 10.16 -29.55
N MET A 455 -11.21 10.04 -29.56
CA MET A 455 -10.29 11.13 -29.16
C MET A 455 -10.60 12.43 -29.94
N ALA A 456 -10.87 12.38 -31.23
CA ALA A 456 -11.20 13.53 -32.04
C ALA A 456 -12.46 14.29 -31.56
N THR A 457 -13.44 13.60 -30.99
CA THR A 457 -14.66 14.21 -30.43
C THR A 457 -14.36 15.04 -29.18
N TRP A 458 -13.36 14.64 -28.41
CA TRP A 458 -13.04 15.21 -27.09
C TRP A 458 -11.78 16.06 -27.08
N ALA A 459 -11.06 16.17 -28.20
CA ALA A 459 -9.76 16.85 -28.31
C ALA A 459 -9.76 18.30 -27.75
N THR A 460 -10.87 19.02 -27.92
CA THR A 460 -11.00 20.42 -27.43
C THR A 460 -11.59 20.54 -26.01
N THR A 461 -11.95 19.42 -25.38
CA THR A 461 -12.66 19.45 -24.10
C THR A 461 -11.83 20.01 -22.94
N PRO A 462 -10.51 19.70 -22.80
CA PRO A 462 -9.70 20.32 -21.76
C PRO A 462 -9.69 21.84 -21.82
N MET A 463 -9.65 22.42 -23.03
CA MET A 463 -9.70 23.87 -23.21
C MET A 463 -11.08 24.45 -22.83
N LYS A 464 -12.18 23.77 -23.21
CA LYS A 464 -13.54 24.19 -22.81
C LYS A 464 -13.74 24.14 -21.30
N ILE A 465 -13.18 23.15 -20.63
CA ILE A 465 -13.16 23.03 -19.17
C ILE A 465 -12.37 24.19 -18.57
N ALA A 466 -11.19 24.50 -19.11
CA ALA A 466 -10.39 25.64 -18.68
C ALA A 466 -11.10 26.99 -18.87
N GLU A 467 -11.83 27.20 -20.00
CA GLU A 467 -12.66 28.36 -20.21
C GLU A 467 -13.82 28.45 -19.20
N ALA A 468 -14.47 27.32 -18.90
CA ALA A 468 -15.53 27.25 -17.89
C ALA A 468 -14.99 27.57 -16.49
N TYR A 469 -13.79 27.14 -16.16
CA TYR A 469 -13.11 27.41 -14.90
C TYR A 469 -12.84 28.91 -14.67
N GLN A 470 -12.67 29.72 -15.73
CA GLN A 470 -12.47 31.18 -15.62
C GLN A 470 -13.74 31.91 -15.22
N ARG A 471 -14.90 31.28 -15.27
CA ARG A 471 -16.17 31.90 -14.81
C ARG A 471 -16.14 32.06 -13.29
N PRO A 472 -16.92 33.05 -12.74
CA PRO A 472 -17.08 33.18 -11.31
C PRO A 472 -17.61 31.87 -10.68
N GLY A 473 -17.00 31.45 -9.59
CA GLY A 473 -17.44 30.31 -8.80
C GLY A 473 -18.80 30.55 -8.15
N VAL A 474 -19.51 29.48 -7.84
CA VAL A 474 -20.75 29.52 -7.07
C VAL A 474 -20.40 29.57 -5.59
N LYS A 475 -20.98 30.54 -4.86
CA LYS A 475 -20.78 30.61 -3.41
C LYS A 475 -21.35 29.34 -2.75
N PRO A 476 -20.56 28.59 -1.97
CA PRO A 476 -21.05 27.39 -1.33
C PRO A 476 -22.13 27.70 -0.31
N LEU A 477 -23.11 26.82 -0.21
CA LEU A 477 -24.05 26.86 0.90
C LEU A 477 -23.29 26.52 2.19
N THR A 478 -23.43 27.37 3.21
CA THR A 478 -22.87 27.07 4.53
C THR A 478 -23.79 26.03 5.18
N LEU A 479 -23.37 24.77 5.18
CA LEU A 479 -24.04 23.76 5.98
C LEU A 479 -23.68 24.00 7.44
N ALA A 480 -24.70 24.03 8.32
CA ALA A 480 -24.43 24.09 9.75
C ALA A 480 -23.74 22.79 10.18
N ALA A 481 -22.66 22.94 10.95
CA ALA A 481 -21.99 21.78 11.53
C ALA A 481 -22.98 21.03 12.44
N LYS A 482 -23.13 19.74 12.21
CA LYS A 482 -23.93 18.88 13.08
C LYS A 482 -22.95 18.21 14.06
N ASP A 483 -23.03 18.61 15.33
CA ASP A 483 -22.13 18.11 16.39
C ASP A 483 -22.66 16.83 17.04
N GLU A 484 -23.97 16.57 16.90
CA GLU A 484 -24.63 15.40 17.46
C GLU A 484 -25.53 14.78 16.37
N GLY A 485 -25.38 13.49 16.14
CA GLY A 485 -26.15 12.75 15.14
C GLY A 485 -26.16 11.25 15.38
N PHE A 486 -25.28 10.76 16.26
CA PHE A 486 -25.35 9.38 16.73
C PHE A 486 -26.43 9.24 17.79
N LEU A 487 -27.34 8.29 17.58
CA LEU A 487 -28.33 7.90 18.54
C LEU A 487 -27.69 7.27 19.77
N GLN A 488 -28.23 7.53 20.94
CA GLN A 488 -27.77 6.97 22.21
C GLN A 488 -28.59 5.73 22.55
N PRO A 489 -27.95 4.65 23.04
CA PRO A 489 -28.70 3.50 23.55
C PRO A 489 -29.69 3.92 24.66
N GLN A 490 -30.91 3.47 24.56
CA GLN A 490 -31.96 3.80 25.56
C GLN A 490 -31.70 3.13 26.91
N GLN A 491 -31.10 1.95 26.89
CA GLN A 491 -30.75 1.18 28.09
C GLN A 491 -29.35 0.59 27.95
N ALA A 492 -28.56 0.68 29.02
CA ALA A 492 -27.26 0.00 29.08
C ALA A 492 -27.45 -1.50 29.29
N GLY A 493 -26.64 -2.29 28.58
CA GLY A 493 -26.56 -3.74 28.85
C GLY A 493 -25.67 -4.06 30.06
N GLN A 494 -25.33 -5.35 30.24
CA GLN A 494 -24.58 -5.83 31.41
C GLN A 494 -23.31 -6.57 30.99
N ILE A 495 -22.28 -6.49 31.82
CA ILE A 495 -21.16 -7.41 31.80
C ILE A 495 -21.56 -8.56 32.75
N VAL A 496 -21.61 -9.78 32.25
CA VAL A 496 -22.05 -10.96 33.00
C VAL A 496 -20.89 -11.75 33.59
N ASP A 497 -19.71 -11.66 32.99
CA ASP A 497 -18.49 -12.29 33.47
C ASP A 497 -17.25 -11.50 33.05
N ILE A 498 -16.15 -11.61 33.85
CA ILE A 498 -14.85 -11.00 33.55
C ILE A 498 -13.78 -12.03 33.91
N GLN A 499 -12.94 -12.36 32.94
CA GLN A 499 -11.84 -13.31 33.14
C GLN A 499 -10.51 -12.66 32.72
N ASP A 500 -9.44 -13.00 33.45
CA ASP A 500 -8.08 -12.69 33.03
C ASP A 500 -7.57 -13.81 32.12
N HIS A 501 -6.90 -13.44 31.03
CA HIS A 501 -6.34 -14.39 30.08
C HIS A 501 -4.84 -14.08 29.87
N GLU A 502 -4.09 -15.10 29.45
CA GLU A 502 -2.68 -14.93 29.09
C GLU A 502 -2.52 -13.83 28.02
N GLY A 503 -1.34 -13.23 27.92
CA GLY A 503 -1.09 -12.08 27.03
C GLY A 503 -1.63 -10.76 27.58
N GLY A 504 -2.02 -10.71 28.88
CA GLY A 504 -2.50 -9.49 29.54
C GLY A 504 -3.93 -9.11 29.17
N PHE A 505 -4.70 -9.99 28.58
CA PHE A 505 -6.10 -9.72 28.23
C PHE A 505 -7.02 -9.79 29.44
N LYS A 506 -8.00 -8.87 29.43
CA LYS A 506 -9.19 -8.97 30.25
C LYS A 506 -10.38 -9.25 29.31
N VAL A 507 -11.00 -10.43 29.48
CA VAL A 507 -12.10 -10.89 28.62
C VAL A 507 -13.42 -10.62 29.32
N TYR A 508 -14.28 -9.81 28.70
CA TYR A 508 -15.62 -9.48 29.19
C TYR A 508 -16.66 -10.27 28.40
N SER A 509 -17.49 -11.05 29.08
CA SER A 509 -18.70 -11.63 28.51
C SER A 509 -19.87 -10.68 28.72
N LEU A 510 -20.53 -10.27 27.65
CA LEU A 510 -21.64 -9.32 27.69
C LEU A 510 -23.00 -10.03 27.66
N SER A 511 -24.04 -9.37 28.18
CA SER A 511 -25.41 -9.90 28.27
C SER A 511 -26.05 -10.25 26.92
N ASN A 512 -25.58 -9.66 25.83
CA ASN A 512 -26.01 -9.96 24.46
C ASN A 512 -25.16 -11.06 23.77
N GLY A 513 -24.24 -11.70 24.51
CA GLY A 513 -23.40 -12.79 24.03
C GLY A 513 -22.16 -12.35 23.26
N ILE A 514 -21.86 -11.06 23.20
CA ILE A 514 -20.58 -10.56 22.65
C ILE A 514 -19.47 -10.83 23.69
N GLU A 515 -18.30 -11.27 23.21
CA GLU A 515 -17.08 -11.32 24.01
C GLU A 515 -16.16 -10.16 23.62
N VAL A 516 -15.67 -9.42 24.62
CA VAL A 516 -14.70 -8.33 24.41
C VAL A 516 -13.37 -8.72 25.01
N TRP A 517 -12.37 -8.81 24.19
CA TRP A 517 -10.97 -9.09 24.51
C TRP A 517 -10.22 -7.77 24.60
N PHE A 518 -10.09 -7.23 25.80
CA PHE A 518 -9.42 -5.96 26.03
C PHE A 518 -7.98 -6.20 26.50
N GLN A 519 -7.03 -5.59 25.78
CA GLN A 519 -5.60 -5.61 26.14
C GLN A 519 -5.16 -4.17 26.48
N PRO A 520 -4.89 -3.86 27.76
CA PRO A 520 -4.19 -2.63 28.14
C PRO A 520 -2.78 -2.64 27.56
N ASP A 521 -2.45 -1.66 26.73
CA ASP A 521 -1.13 -1.59 26.11
C ASP A 521 -0.66 -0.13 25.90
N SER A 522 0.42 0.24 26.59
CA SER A 522 1.03 1.56 26.44
C SER A 522 1.59 1.84 25.05
N LYS A 523 1.91 0.80 24.26
CA LYS A 523 2.37 0.95 22.88
C LYS A 523 1.26 1.46 21.95
N ALA A 524 -0.01 1.35 22.35
CA ALA A 524 -1.12 1.95 21.62
C ALA A 524 -1.10 3.49 21.67
N GLY A 525 -0.32 4.09 22.56
CA GLY A 525 -0.16 5.53 22.68
C GLY A 525 -1.50 6.22 22.97
N ASP A 526 -1.86 7.19 22.13
CA ASP A 526 -3.13 7.93 22.25
C ASP A 526 -4.26 7.31 21.41
N ARG A 527 -4.05 6.11 20.82
CA ARG A 527 -5.02 5.41 19.99
C ARG A 527 -5.74 4.28 20.73
N ALA A 528 -6.97 4.02 20.30
CA ALA A 528 -7.70 2.79 20.56
C ALA A 528 -7.89 2.06 19.23
N TYR A 529 -7.42 0.82 19.15
CA TYR A 529 -7.56 -0.07 18.01
C TYR A 529 -8.64 -1.08 18.31
N ILE A 530 -9.69 -1.12 17.48
CA ILE A 530 -10.85 -1.96 17.69
C ILE A 530 -11.16 -2.74 16.41
N ASN A 531 -11.26 -4.04 16.54
CA ASN A 531 -11.92 -4.89 15.57
C ASN A 531 -13.14 -5.54 16.22
N PHE A 532 -14.30 -5.38 15.60
CA PHE A 532 -15.55 -6.02 15.98
C PHE A 532 -15.99 -6.90 14.81
N ALA A 533 -15.97 -8.22 14.98
CA ALA A 533 -16.23 -9.14 13.88
C ALA A 533 -16.95 -10.42 14.33
N SER A 534 -17.58 -11.06 13.37
CA SER A 534 -18.27 -12.35 13.54
C SER A 534 -18.14 -13.21 12.29
N LEU A 535 -18.27 -14.50 12.45
CA LEU A 535 -18.47 -15.42 11.34
C LEU A 535 -19.82 -15.14 10.63
N GLY A 536 -19.90 -15.52 9.36
CA GLY A 536 -21.08 -15.31 8.51
C GLY A 536 -20.71 -14.75 7.15
N GLY A 537 -20.58 -13.43 7.03
CA GLY A 537 -20.30 -12.80 5.73
C GLY A 537 -21.31 -13.24 4.66
N LYS A 538 -20.85 -13.39 3.42
CA LYS A 538 -21.70 -13.86 2.30
C LYS A 538 -22.29 -15.27 2.53
N ALA A 539 -21.62 -16.11 3.35
CA ALA A 539 -22.13 -17.44 3.69
C ALA A 539 -23.42 -17.41 4.51
N ALA A 540 -23.69 -16.32 5.23
CA ALA A 540 -24.91 -16.16 6.01
C ALA A 540 -26.09 -15.63 5.18
N ILE A 541 -25.89 -15.26 3.93
CA ILE A 541 -26.85 -14.57 3.09
C ILE A 541 -27.51 -15.57 2.12
N ASP A 542 -28.83 -15.44 1.96
CA ASP A 542 -29.57 -16.20 0.95
C ASP A 542 -28.99 -15.91 -0.46
N PRO A 543 -28.79 -16.90 -1.32
CA PRO A 543 -28.22 -16.71 -2.66
C PRO A 543 -28.95 -15.69 -3.53
N SER A 544 -30.23 -15.48 -3.33
CA SER A 544 -31.02 -14.46 -4.05
C SER A 544 -30.63 -13.02 -3.69
N LEU A 545 -29.96 -12.82 -2.53
CA LEU A 545 -29.51 -11.51 -2.04
C LEU A 545 -28.03 -11.24 -2.37
N TYR A 546 -27.31 -12.11 -3.04
CA TYR A 546 -25.90 -11.87 -3.39
C TYR A 546 -25.67 -10.57 -4.19
N PRO A 547 -26.56 -10.17 -5.15
CA PRO A 547 -26.42 -8.86 -5.79
C PRO A 547 -26.54 -7.68 -4.82
N ALA A 548 -27.43 -7.74 -3.84
CA ALA A 548 -27.57 -6.73 -2.81
C ALA A 548 -26.36 -6.71 -1.86
N TYR A 549 -25.78 -7.87 -1.55
CA TYR A 549 -24.58 -8.00 -0.73
C TYR A 549 -23.39 -7.22 -1.29
N GLU A 550 -23.20 -7.25 -2.62
CA GLU A 550 -22.11 -6.51 -3.29
C GLU A 550 -22.25 -4.98 -3.13
N LEU A 551 -23.46 -4.48 -2.88
CA LEU A 551 -23.75 -3.05 -2.74
C LEU A 551 -23.84 -2.56 -1.29
N ALA A 552 -24.03 -3.48 -0.33
CA ALA A 552 -24.51 -3.14 1.02
C ALA A 552 -23.60 -2.16 1.77
N THR A 553 -22.28 -2.42 1.82
CA THR A 553 -21.30 -1.60 2.55
C THR A 553 -21.23 -0.18 1.99
N TYR A 554 -21.05 -0.06 0.66
CA TYR A 554 -20.93 1.25 0.00
C TYR A 554 -22.20 2.08 0.14
N THR A 555 -23.37 1.43 0.02
CA THR A 555 -24.66 2.11 0.19
C THR A 555 -24.82 2.63 1.61
N ALA A 556 -24.51 1.83 2.63
CA ALA A 556 -24.64 2.23 4.03
C ALA A 556 -23.70 3.41 4.37
N VAL A 557 -22.41 3.31 4.03
CA VAL A 557 -21.43 4.36 4.33
C VAL A 557 -21.77 5.68 3.62
N ARG A 558 -22.19 5.64 2.37
CA ARG A 558 -22.57 6.84 1.60
C ARG A 558 -23.90 7.45 2.03
N SER A 559 -24.79 6.66 2.61
CA SER A 559 -26.10 7.14 3.10
C SER A 559 -26.00 7.81 4.46
N GLY A 560 -25.13 7.31 5.35
CA GLY A 560 -24.93 7.82 6.71
C GLY A 560 -25.35 6.84 7.80
N LEU A 561 -25.22 7.27 9.07
CA LEU A 561 -25.53 6.47 10.26
C LEU A 561 -26.28 7.32 11.28
N GLY A 562 -27.28 6.74 11.95
CA GLY A 562 -28.13 7.46 12.87
C GLY A 562 -28.82 8.63 12.15
N ASP A 563 -28.72 9.84 12.70
CA ASP A 563 -29.26 11.07 12.07
C ASP A 563 -28.24 11.77 11.14
N PHE A 564 -27.01 11.27 10.98
CA PHE A 564 -26.07 11.84 10.03
C PHE A 564 -26.38 11.40 8.61
N SER A 565 -26.38 12.34 7.65
CA SER A 565 -26.17 12.03 6.23
C SER A 565 -24.74 11.56 5.99
N GLY A 566 -24.46 10.94 4.83
CA GLY A 566 -23.11 10.45 4.51
C GLY A 566 -22.01 11.52 4.57
N THR A 567 -22.31 12.74 4.08
CA THR A 567 -21.38 13.89 4.12
C THR A 567 -21.18 14.41 5.54
N GLU A 568 -22.26 14.50 6.34
CA GLU A 568 -22.17 14.88 7.75
C GLU A 568 -21.39 13.86 8.56
N LEU A 569 -21.62 12.57 8.32
CA LEU A 569 -20.89 11.47 8.95
C LEU A 569 -19.39 11.56 8.66
N ASP A 570 -19.00 11.68 7.38
CA ASP A 570 -17.59 11.81 6.98
C ASP A 570 -16.93 13.00 7.67
N SER A 571 -17.59 14.16 7.70
CA SER A 571 -17.11 15.35 8.39
C SER A 571 -16.95 15.14 9.90
N TYR A 572 -17.93 14.46 10.54
CA TYR A 572 -17.90 14.16 11.97
C TYR A 572 -16.79 13.17 12.33
N LEU A 573 -16.62 12.10 11.54
CA LEU A 573 -15.57 11.11 11.74
C LEU A 573 -14.16 11.76 11.64
N ARG A 574 -13.94 12.57 10.61
CA ARG A 574 -12.67 13.31 10.45
C ARG A 574 -12.39 14.27 11.61
N LYS A 575 -13.41 15.08 12.04
CA LYS A 575 -13.29 16.00 13.17
C LYS A 575 -12.89 15.29 14.46
N ASN A 576 -13.35 14.05 14.64
CA ASN A 576 -13.05 13.24 15.82
C ASN A 576 -11.84 12.33 15.65
N ASP A 577 -11.17 12.38 14.51
CA ASP A 577 -10.03 11.50 14.18
C ASP A 577 -10.39 10.01 14.34
N LEU A 578 -11.57 9.66 13.83
CA LEU A 578 -12.15 8.32 13.90
C LEU A 578 -12.18 7.69 12.51
N MET A 579 -11.51 6.58 12.36
CA MET A 579 -11.64 5.67 11.22
C MET A 579 -12.73 4.64 11.52
N LEU A 580 -13.65 4.47 10.58
CA LEU A 580 -14.72 3.47 10.60
C LEU A 580 -14.69 2.73 9.26
N ASN A 581 -14.27 1.46 9.29
CA ASN A 581 -14.05 0.66 8.08
C ASN A 581 -14.85 -0.65 8.15
N PRO A 582 -16.10 -0.70 7.63
CA PRO A 582 -16.90 -1.93 7.58
C PRO A 582 -16.26 -2.96 6.65
N ILE A 583 -16.34 -4.24 7.04
CA ILE A 583 -15.76 -5.37 6.33
C ILE A 583 -16.86 -6.39 6.05
N LEU A 584 -17.11 -6.71 4.78
CA LEU A 584 -17.97 -7.80 4.34
C LEU A 584 -17.14 -8.83 3.56
N GLY A 585 -16.83 -9.95 4.20
CA GLY A 585 -16.05 -11.04 3.62
C GLY A 585 -16.92 -12.24 3.21
N THR A 586 -16.33 -13.25 2.61
CA THR A 586 -17.04 -14.47 2.18
C THR A 586 -17.58 -15.25 3.37
N THR A 587 -16.80 -15.39 4.45
CA THR A 587 -17.13 -16.21 5.62
C THR A 587 -17.21 -15.43 6.93
N TYR A 588 -16.90 -14.13 6.92
CA TYR A 588 -16.95 -13.26 8.09
C TYR A 588 -17.39 -11.85 7.71
N HIS A 589 -17.77 -11.07 8.71
CA HIS A 589 -18.11 -9.65 8.58
C HIS A 589 -17.76 -8.91 9.87
N GLY A 590 -17.64 -7.60 9.78
CA GLY A 590 -17.33 -6.78 10.94
C GLY A 590 -17.01 -5.34 10.61
N VAL A 591 -16.30 -4.68 11.52
CA VAL A 591 -15.79 -3.33 11.36
C VAL A 591 -14.46 -3.15 12.07
N GLU A 592 -13.50 -2.54 11.38
CA GLU A 592 -12.27 -2.02 11.98
C GLU A 592 -12.49 -0.55 12.34
N MET A 593 -12.11 -0.17 13.55
CA MET A 593 -12.16 1.22 14.01
C MET A 593 -10.86 1.61 14.68
N ILE A 594 -10.42 2.84 14.41
CA ILE A 594 -9.25 3.44 15.07
C ILE A 594 -9.64 4.86 15.45
N GLY A 595 -9.48 5.22 16.73
CA GLY A 595 -9.79 6.55 17.20
C GLY A 595 -8.90 6.97 18.37
N ALA A 596 -9.01 8.23 18.81
CA ALA A 596 -8.32 8.70 19.99
C ALA A 596 -8.88 7.99 21.25
N LYS A 597 -7.99 7.51 22.14
CA LYS A 597 -8.40 6.78 23.36
C LYS A 597 -9.32 7.60 24.26
N GLU A 598 -9.13 8.93 24.33
CA GLU A 598 -10.01 9.82 25.11
C GLU A 598 -11.41 9.95 24.51
N LYS A 599 -11.57 9.60 23.22
CA LYS A 599 -12.85 9.61 22.48
C LYS A 599 -13.44 8.22 22.30
N LEU A 600 -13.00 7.22 23.09
CA LEU A 600 -13.48 5.85 22.99
C LEU A 600 -15.02 5.77 23.07
N ALA A 601 -15.67 6.64 23.85
CA ALA A 601 -17.13 6.72 23.91
C ALA A 601 -17.76 7.07 22.55
N ILE A 602 -17.15 7.98 21.78
CA ILE A 602 -17.61 8.35 20.42
C ILE A 602 -17.42 7.15 19.48
N THR A 603 -16.27 6.48 19.55
CA THR A 603 -15.97 5.32 18.72
C THR A 603 -16.96 4.17 18.97
N LEU A 604 -17.24 3.86 20.23
CA LEU A 604 -18.20 2.79 20.56
C LEU A 604 -19.65 3.17 20.27
N ASN A 605 -19.99 4.46 20.33
CA ASN A 605 -21.30 4.93 19.89
C ASN A 605 -21.46 4.85 18.37
N ALA A 606 -20.41 5.09 17.61
CA ALA A 606 -20.42 4.86 16.15
C ALA A 606 -20.63 3.38 15.82
N LEU A 607 -20.02 2.47 16.58
CA LEU A 607 -20.27 1.03 16.44
C LEU A 607 -21.73 0.68 16.74
N TYR A 608 -22.29 1.22 17.84
CA TYR A 608 -23.69 1.00 18.21
C TYR A 608 -24.63 1.41 17.05
N ASN A 609 -24.43 2.61 16.47
CA ASN A 609 -25.24 3.08 15.35
C ASN A 609 -25.03 2.24 14.08
N LEU A 610 -23.80 1.84 13.79
CA LEU A 610 -23.51 0.94 12.66
C LEU A 610 -24.24 -0.40 12.80
N ALA A 611 -24.31 -0.94 14.00
CA ALA A 611 -24.92 -2.24 14.25
C ALA A 611 -26.47 -2.17 14.32
N THR A 612 -27.06 -1.02 14.67
CA THR A 612 -28.48 -0.92 14.95
C THR A 612 -29.27 0.00 14.01
N GLU A 613 -28.65 1.07 13.50
CA GLU A 613 -29.36 2.19 12.87
C GLU A 613 -28.71 2.62 11.56
N ILE A 614 -28.89 1.84 10.50
CA ILE A 614 -28.55 2.29 9.15
C ILE A 614 -29.72 3.06 8.54
N ASN A 615 -29.41 4.14 7.83
CA ASN A 615 -30.40 4.96 7.15
C ASN A 615 -30.07 5.04 5.66
N ILE A 616 -30.70 4.20 4.84
CA ILE A 616 -30.38 4.10 3.42
C ILE A 616 -31.06 5.21 2.61
N ASP A 617 -30.24 6.11 2.03
CA ASP A 617 -30.72 7.09 1.06
C ASP A 617 -30.96 6.39 -0.30
N PRO A 618 -32.22 6.43 -0.84
CA PRO A 618 -32.54 5.84 -2.13
C PRO A 618 -31.67 6.35 -3.29
N ARG A 619 -31.24 7.62 -3.22
CA ARG A 619 -30.39 8.24 -4.24
C ARG A 619 -29.00 7.62 -4.21
N GLN A 620 -28.45 7.38 -3.01
CA GLN A 620 -27.15 6.73 -2.86
C GLN A 620 -27.19 5.28 -3.35
N LEU A 621 -28.26 4.54 -3.05
CA LEU A 621 -28.42 3.19 -3.61
C LEU A 621 -28.40 3.21 -5.14
N GLN A 622 -29.09 4.16 -5.79
CA GLN A 622 -29.06 4.28 -7.25
C GLN A 622 -27.66 4.65 -7.79
N ALA A 623 -26.95 5.53 -7.09
CA ALA A 623 -25.57 5.89 -7.44
C ALA A 623 -24.64 4.67 -7.35
N VAL A 624 -24.70 3.93 -6.25
CA VAL A 624 -23.86 2.73 -6.02
C VAL A 624 -24.17 1.62 -7.01
N LYS A 625 -25.45 1.39 -7.38
CA LYS A 625 -25.82 0.45 -8.45
C LYS A 625 -25.13 0.79 -9.76
N LYS A 626 -25.25 2.04 -10.21
CA LYS A 626 -24.64 2.49 -11.47
C LYS A 626 -23.12 2.36 -11.43
N GLU A 627 -22.52 2.69 -10.32
CA GLU A 627 -21.08 2.53 -10.13
C GLU A 627 -20.66 1.07 -10.22
N PHE A 628 -21.36 0.16 -9.53
CA PHE A 628 -21.11 -1.29 -9.62
C PHE A 628 -21.31 -1.81 -11.02
N GLU A 629 -22.41 -1.48 -11.69
CA GLU A 629 -22.70 -1.88 -13.09
C GLU A 629 -21.56 -1.50 -14.04
N GLN A 630 -21.04 -0.27 -13.89
CA GLN A 630 -19.93 0.22 -14.72
C GLN A 630 -18.63 -0.51 -14.42
N ASN A 631 -18.24 -0.58 -13.16
CA ASN A 631 -16.99 -1.21 -12.75
C ASN A 631 -16.99 -2.71 -13.13
N ARG A 632 -18.10 -3.39 -12.88
CA ARG A 632 -18.25 -4.81 -13.18
C ARG A 632 -18.26 -5.06 -14.71
N SER A 633 -18.96 -4.24 -15.47
CA SER A 633 -18.96 -4.33 -16.94
C SER A 633 -17.58 -4.08 -17.52
N ALA A 634 -16.88 -3.05 -17.02
CA ALA A 634 -15.51 -2.75 -17.40
C ALA A 634 -14.57 -3.93 -17.14
N TYR A 635 -14.60 -4.42 -15.91
CA TYR A 635 -13.79 -5.57 -15.50
C TYR A 635 -14.05 -6.80 -16.37
N LEU A 636 -15.31 -7.17 -16.58
CA LEU A 636 -15.70 -8.37 -17.34
C LEU A 636 -15.43 -8.29 -18.84
N LYS A 637 -15.18 -7.10 -19.38
CA LYS A 637 -14.73 -6.93 -20.78
C LYS A 637 -13.22 -7.02 -20.94
N SER A 638 -12.46 -6.84 -19.86
CA SER A 638 -11.01 -7.05 -19.90
C SER A 638 -10.66 -8.53 -20.09
N GLY A 639 -9.51 -8.83 -20.67
CA GLY A 639 -9.04 -10.21 -20.83
C GLY A 639 -8.95 -10.96 -19.51
N VAL A 640 -8.41 -10.34 -18.47
CA VAL A 640 -8.35 -10.90 -17.10
C VAL A 640 -9.75 -11.15 -16.56
N GLY A 641 -10.66 -10.18 -16.69
CA GLY A 641 -12.04 -10.33 -16.22
C GLY A 641 -12.77 -11.48 -16.93
N GLN A 642 -12.55 -11.68 -18.22
CA GLN A 642 -13.10 -12.81 -18.98
C GLN A 642 -12.50 -14.16 -18.53
N LEU A 643 -11.20 -14.20 -18.25
CA LEU A 643 -10.57 -15.40 -17.71
C LEU A 643 -11.13 -15.76 -16.34
N VAL A 644 -11.26 -14.77 -15.45
CA VAL A 644 -11.85 -14.94 -14.11
C VAL A 644 -13.31 -15.37 -14.20
N LEU A 645 -14.11 -14.74 -15.05
CA LEU A 645 -15.51 -15.12 -15.26
C LEU A 645 -15.63 -16.56 -15.77
N LYS A 646 -14.83 -16.94 -16.76
CA LYS A 646 -14.82 -18.30 -17.31
C LYS A 646 -14.37 -19.34 -16.29
N GLY A 647 -13.31 -19.04 -15.52
CA GLY A 647 -12.82 -19.88 -14.43
C GLY A 647 -13.86 -20.04 -13.33
N ASN A 648 -14.51 -18.95 -12.93
CA ASN A 648 -15.58 -18.93 -11.92
C ASN A 648 -16.80 -19.75 -12.38
N GLN A 649 -17.32 -19.48 -13.57
CA GLN A 649 -18.45 -20.22 -14.15
C GLN A 649 -18.15 -21.71 -14.37
N SER A 650 -16.90 -22.06 -14.65
CA SER A 650 -16.48 -23.46 -14.80
C SER A 650 -16.39 -24.18 -13.46
N SER A 651 -16.11 -23.47 -12.38
CA SER A 651 -15.83 -24.03 -11.07
C SER A 651 -17.04 -24.09 -10.15
N TYR A 652 -17.92 -23.08 -10.18
CA TYR A 652 -18.96 -22.90 -9.17
C TYR A 652 -20.37 -22.93 -9.77
N PRO A 653 -21.32 -23.63 -9.11
CA PRO A 653 -22.76 -23.51 -9.42
C PRO A 653 -23.30 -22.11 -9.10
N ASP A 654 -24.35 -21.68 -9.81
CA ASP A 654 -24.91 -20.32 -9.70
C ASP A 654 -25.50 -19.95 -8.33
N HIS A 655 -25.83 -20.94 -7.50
CA HIS A 655 -26.39 -20.73 -6.16
C HIS A 655 -25.31 -20.64 -5.05
N THR A 656 -24.01 -20.70 -5.38
CA THR A 656 -22.95 -20.68 -4.39
C THR A 656 -22.46 -19.29 -4.08
N ARG A 657 -21.93 -19.07 -2.87
CA ARG A 657 -21.34 -17.78 -2.43
C ARG A 657 -20.11 -17.35 -3.24
N HIS A 658 -19.43 -18.30 -3.90
CA HIS A 658 -18.23 -18.04 -4.70
C HIS A 658 -18.54 -17.62 -6.14
N ARG A 659 -19.81 -17.69 -6.57
CA ARG A 659 -20.16 -17.19 -7.89
C ARG A 659 -19.92 -15.71 -8.02
N LEU A 660 -19.49 -15.29 -9.20
CA LEU A 660 -19.33 -13.89 -9.54
C LEU A 660 -20.70 -13.27 -9.86
N VAL A 661 -21.05 -12.18 -9.20
CA VAL A 661 -22.24 -11.37 -9.52
C VAL A 661 -21.92 -10.50 -10.73
N THR A 662 -22.80 -10.53 -11.74
CA THR A 662 -22.66 -9.74 -12.97
C THR A 662 -23.29 -8.36 -12.83
N ALA A 663 -23.02 -7.47 -13.80
CA ALA A 663 -23.47 -6.07 -13.75
C ALA A 663 -24.99 -5.92 -13.78
N ASP A 664 -25.69 -6.74 -14.56
CA ASP A 664 -27.16 -6.69 -14.77
C ASP A 664 -27.95 -7.18 -13.55
N GLU A 665 -27.34 -8.00 -12.68
CA GLU A 665 -28.00 -8.56 -11.53
C GLU A 665 -28.28 -7.54 -10.41
N VAL A 666 -27.57 -6.42 -10.35
CA VAL A 666 -27.74 -5.41 -9.29
C VAL A 666 -28.86 -4.41 -9.57
N SER A 667 -29.30 -4.28 -10.81
CA SER A 667 -30.37 -3.32 -11.20
C SER A 667 -31.67 -3.47 -10.39
N PRO A 668 -32.19 -4.67 -10.10
CA PRO A 668 -33.44 -4.85 -9.33
C PRO A 668 -33.26 -4.76 -7.81
N VAL A 669 -32.04 -4.57 -7.28
CA VAL A 669 -31.80 -4.51 -5.82
C VAL A 669 -32.61 -3.40 -5.18
N THR A 670 -33.21 -3.66 -4.00
CA THR A 670 -34.04 -2.72 -3.26
C THR A 670 -33.42 -2.36 -1.90
N ILE A 671 -33.93 -1.32 -1.26
CA ILE A 671 -33.50 -0.91 0.09
C ILE A 671 -33.79 -2.03 1.09
N GLU A 672 -34.97 -2.65 1.00
CA GLU A 672 -35.37 -3.73 1.89
C GLU A 672 -34.41 -4.93 1.82
N GLN A 673 -33.78 -5.18 0.67
CA GLN A 673 -32.76 -6.21 0.54
C GLN A 673 -31.45 -5.80 1.23
N ILE A 674 -31.05 -4.53 1.16
CA ILE A 674 -29.88 -4.01 1.90
C ILE A 674 -30.13 -4.10 3.42
N ASP A 675 -31.34 -3.68 3.87
CA ASP A 675 -31.73 -3.79 5.27
C ASP A 675 -31.75 -5.24 5.76
N ALA A 676 -32.28 -6.16 4.96
CA ALA A 676 -32.28 -7.59 5.28
C ALA A 676 -30.86 -8.16 5.44
N ILE A 677 -29.91 -7.73 4.62
CA ILE A 677 -28.49 -8.10 4.76
C ILE A 677 -27.94 -7.54 6.08
N HIS A 678 -28.17 -6.28 6.37
CA HIS A 678 -27.72 -5.65 7.60
C HIS A 678 -28.27 -6.38 8.84
N GLN A 679 -29.57 -6.65 8.87
CA GLN A 679 -30.22 -7.40 9.96
C GLN A 679 -29.66 -8.82 10.10
N THR A 680 -29.36 -9.51 8.98
CA THR A 680 -28.76 -10.85 9.02
C THR A 680 -27.34 -10.83 9.57
N LEU A 681 -26.55 -9.81 9.26
CA LEU A 681 -25.14 -9.72 9.65
C LEU A 681 -24.99 -9.13 11.04
N PHE A 682 -25.57 -7.97 11.32
CA PHE A 682 -25.38 -7.22 12.56
C PHE A 682 -26.50 -7.43 13.60
N GLY A 683 -27.66 -7.93 13.20
CA GLY A 683 -28.76 -8.26 14.12
C GLY A 683 -28.76 -9.67 14.66
N GLN A 684 -27.86 -10.56 14.20
CA GLN A 684 -27.77 -11.96 14.62
C GLN A 684 -26.38 -12.29 15.20
N ASN A 685 -26.36 -12.89 16.39
CA ASN A 685 -25.11 -13.29 17.05
C ASN A 685 -24.60 -14.65 16.53
N ARG A 686 -23.50 -14.62 15.75
CA ARG A 686 -22.75 -15.83 15.34
C ARG A 686 -21.39 -15.90 16.03
N GLY A 687 -21.30 -15.41 17.27
CA GLY A 687 -20.07 -15.39 18.03
C GLY A 687 -19.26 -14.10 17.81
N PHE A 688 -19.91 -12.94 17.86
CA PHE A 688 -19.20 -11.68 17.80
C PHE A 688 -18.06 -11.60 18.81
N LYS A 689 -16.89 -11.24 18.34
CA LYS A 689 -15.72 -10.90 19.12
C LYS A 689 -15.38 -9.44 18.89
N MET A 690 -15.05 -8.73 19.98
CA MET A 690 -14.41 -7.44 19.90
C MET A 690 -12.99 -7.55 20.46
N VAL A 691 -11.98 -7.20 19.71
CA VAL A 691 -10.62 -7.02 20.22
C VAL A 691 -10.38 -5.53 20.36
N LEU A 692 -10.09 -5.07 21.57
CA LEU A 692 -9.79 -3.67 21.89
C LEU A 692 -8.39 -3.59 22.48
N ILE A 693 -7.48 -2.87 21.83
CA ILE A 693 -6.13 -2.60 22.32
C ILE A 693 -5.99 -1.08 22.52
N ALA A 694 -5.72 -0.66 23.73
CA ALA A 694 -5.57 0.76 24.07
C ALA A 694 -4.79 0.94 25.38
N ASP A 695 -4.13 2.06 25.55
CA ASP A 695 -3.54 2.50 26.83
C ASP A 695 -4.62 3.08 27.75
N LEU A 696 -5.50 2.21 28.23
CA LEU A 696 -6.60 2.49 29.13
C LEU A 696 -6.68 1.45 30.25
N THR A 697 -7.37 1.79 31.35
CA THR A 697 -7.62 0.83 32.44
C THR A 697 -8.96 0.11 32.23
N PRO A 698 -9.14 -1.08 32.83
CA PRO A 698 -10.44 -1.80 32.83
C PRO A 698 -11.59 -0.95 33.38
N GLU A 699 -11.33 -0.09 34.37
CA GLU A 699 -12.34 0.80 34.97
C GLU A 699 -12.81 1.90 34.02
N GLN A 700 -11.96 2.34 33.10
CA GLN A 700 -12.30 3.31 32.06
C GLN A 700 -13.11 2.65 30.94
N VAL A 701 -12.81 1.40 30.59
CA VAL A 701 -13.43 0.68 29.47
C VAL A 701 -14.79 0.07 29.84
N ALA A 702 -14.90 -0.60 30.99
CA ALA A 702 -16.09 -1.36 31.37
C ALA A 702 -17.41 -0.57 31.35
N PRO A 703 -17.50 0.69 31.79
CA PRO A 703 -18.74 1.48 31.68
C PRO A 703 -19.19 1.71 30.24
N LEU A 704 -18.21 1.94 29.34
CA LEU A 704 -18.47 2.18 27.93
C LEU A 704 -18.95 0.90 27.21
N LEU A 705 -18.38 -0.26 27.56
CA LEU A 705 -18.85 -1.56 27.07
C LEU A 705 -20.31 -1.82 27.45
N ARG A 706 -20.69 -1.51 28.68
CA ARG A 706 -22.09 -1.64 29.12
C ARG A 706 -23.01 -0.71 28.33
N GLN A 707 -22.58 0.54 28.15
CA GLN A 707 -23.41 1.57 27.52
C GLN A 707 -23.63 1.32 26.04
N TYR A 708 -22.58 0.95 25.28
CA TYR A 708 -22.64 0.93 23.83
C TYR A 708 -22.63 -0.48 23.25
N VAL A 709 -21.75 -1.37 23.70
CA VAL A 709 -21.56 -2.70 23.11
C VAL A 709 -22.58 -3.71 23.62
N ALA A 710 -22.79 -3.75 24.93
CA ALA A 710 -23.77 -4.65 25.53
C ALA A 710 -25.23 -4.24 25.25
N SER A 711 -25.46 -3.03 24.74
CA SER A 711 -26.80 -2.51 24.36
C SER A 711 -27.19 -2.90 22.94
N ILE A 712 -26.26 -3.43 22.11
CA ILE A 712 -26.59 -3.92 20.77
C ILE A 712 -27.52 -5.13 20.92
N GLU A 713 -28.73 -5.04 20.37
CA GLU A 713 -29.70 -6.13 20.41
C GLU A 713 -29.35 -7.18 19.36
N LEU A 714 -29.10 -8.40 19.80
CA LEU A 714 -28.73 -9.52 18.94
C LEU A 714 -29.68 -10.70 19.12
N GLN A 715 -30.14 -11.28 18.01
CA GLN A 715 -30.94 -12.50 18.02
C GLN A 715 -30.03 -13.72 17.84
N PRO A 716 -30.43 -14.92 18.35
CA PRO A 716 -29.73 -16.15 18.05
C PRO A 716 -29.63 -16.41 16.54
N ALA A 717 -28.46 -16.81 16.06
CA ALA A 717 -28.22 -17.12 14.67
C ALA A 717 -28.29 -18.63 14.38
N PRO A 718 -28.76 -19.06 13.20
CA PRO A 718 -28.65 -20.43 12.76
C PRO A 718 -27.19 -20.79 12.51
N ALA A 719 -26.85 -22.09 12.68
CA ALA A 719 -25.55 -22.62 12.27
C ALA A 719 -25.39 -22.51 10.75
N LEU A 720 -24.17 -22.25 10.29
CA LEU A 720 -23.83 -22.13 8.87
C LEU A 720 -22.97 -23.30 8.41
N ASP A 721 -23.16 -23.68 7.16
CA ASP A 721 -22.27 -24.60 6.45
C ASP A 721 -21.29 -23.80 5.60
N TYR A 722 -20.00 -23.97 5.87
CA TYR A 722 -18.90 -23.32 5.16
C TYR A 722 -18.30 -24.21 4.06
N ALA A 723 -18.87 -25.40 3.79
CA ALA A 723 -18.40 -26.25 2.68
C ALA A 723 -18.46 -25.47 1.36
N VAL A 724 -17.42 -25.64 0.55
CA VAL A 724 -17.37 -25.07 -0.81
C VAL A 724 -17.97 -26.08 -1.77
N VAL A 725 -18.95 -25.65 -2.55
CA VAL A 725 -19.60 -26.49 -3.57
C VAL A 725 -18.98 -26.21 -4.93
N TYR A 726 -18.34 -27.20 -5.52
CA TYR A 726 -17.80 -27.17 -6.87
C TYR A 726 -18.70 -27.90 -7.86
N LYS A 727 -18.59 -27.60 -9.14
CA LYS A 727 -19.18 -28.39 -10.20
C LYS A 727 -18.51 -29.78 -10.29
N ASP A 728 -19.26 -30.82 -10.62
CA ASP A 728 -18.75 -32.20 -10.67
C ASP A 728 -17.60 -32.36 -11.69
N ASN A 729 -17.75 -31.72 -12.84
CA ASN A 729 -16.80 -31.81 -13.96
C ASN A 729 -16.03 -30.49 -14.09
N LEU A 730 -14.97 -30.33 -13.29
CA LEU A 730 -14.03 -29.21 -13.43
C LEU A 730 -13.17 -29.42 -14.69
N PRO A 731 -13.02 -28.42 -15.58
CA PRO A 731 -12.17 -28.57 -16.76
C PRO A 731 -10.70 -28.60 -16.34
N ALA A 732 -9.91 -29.48 -16.93
CA ALA A 732 -8.46 -29.50 -16.70
C ALA A 732 -7.76 -28.29 -17.36
N TYR A 733 -8.41 -27.66 -18.34
CA TYR A 733 -7.84 -26.55 -19.10
C TYR A 733 -8.92 -25.54 -19.52
N SER A 734 -8.62 -24.26 -19.38
CA SER A 734 -9.48 -23.17 -19.84
C SER A 734 -8.64 -22.04 -20.43
N MET A 735 -9.04 -21.53 -21.59
CA MET A 735 -8.30 -20.50 -22.31
C MET A 735 -9.23 -19.36 -22.72
N VAL A 736 -8.69 -18.13 -22.61
CA VAL A 736 -9.30 -16.91 -23.17
C VAL A 736 -8.27 -16.25 -24.09
N LYS A 737 -8.69 -15.84 -25.29
CA LYS A 737 -7.86 -15.16 -26.29
C LYS A 737 -8.21 -13.67 -26.35
N GLU A 738 -7.93 -12.98 -25.29
CA GLU A 738 -8.17 -11.54 -25.12
C GLU A 738 -6.97 -10.85 -24.42
N GLY A 739 -5.83 -11.55 -24.39
CA GLY A 739 -4.61 -11.05 -23.74
C GLY A 739 -3.75 -10.19 -24.67
N SER A 740 -2.62 -9.74 -24.10
CA SER A 740 -1.57 -8.99 -24.79
C SER A 740 -0.83 -9.86 -25.80
N GLU A 741 -0.40 -9.29 -26.93
CA GLU A 741 0.46 -9.99 -27.91
C GLU A 741 1.85 -10.34 -27.33
N LYS A 742 2.27 -9.65 -26.29
CA LYS A 742 3.61 -9.78 -25.69
C LYS A 742 3.70 -10.80 -24.56
N SER A 743 2.58 -11.13 -23.91
CA SER A 743 2.59 -11.99 -22.75
C SER A 743 1.34 -12.85 -22.60
N THR A 744 1.51 -14.02 -22.03
CA THR A 744 0.44 -14.92 -21.59
C THR A 744 0.39 -14.93 -20.07
N LEU A 745 -0.77 -14.66 -19.48
CA LEU A 745 -1.01 -14.94 -18.07
C LEU A 745 -1.32 -16.44 -17.92
N HIS A 746 -0.50 -17.13 -17.17
CA HIS A 746 -0.57 -18.57 -16.92
C HIS A 746 -0.89 -18.83 -15.45
N LEU A 747 -2.05 -19.42 -15.19
CA LEU A 747 -2.51 -19.76 -13.85
C LEU A 747 -2.68 -21.27 -13.75
N VAL A 748 -2.04 -21.88 -12.77
CA VAL A 748 -2.29 -23.29 -12.42
C VAL A 748 -2.98 -23.32 -11.06
N ARG A 749 -4.19 -23.88 -11.04
CA ARG A 749 -4.97 -24.12 -9.83
C ARG A 749 -4.81 -25.58 -9.41
N VAL A 750 -4.47 -25.76 -8.13
CA VAL A 750 -4.42 -27.07 -7.50
C VAL A 750 -5.48 -27.12 -6.39
N LEU A 751 -6.43 -28.01 -6.53
CA LEU A 751 -7.62 -28.09 -5.69
C LEU A 751 -7.80 -29.47 -5.05
N ASN A 752 -7.89 -29.50 -3.72
CA ASN A 752 -8.43 -30.64 -2.98
C ASN A 752 -9.78 -30.20 -2.35
N PRO A 753 -10.92 -30.70 -2.85
CA PRO A 753 -12.24 -30.22 -2.42
C PRO A 753 -12.66 -30.68 -1.03
N HIS A 754 -11.93 -31.59 -0.38
CA HIS A 754 -12.25 -32.12 0.93
C HIS A 754 -10.99 -32.25 1.79
N VAL A 755 -10.83 -31.33 2.76
CA VAL A 755 -9.74 -31.36 3.75
C VAL A 755 -10.31 -31.24 5.17
N ALA A 756 -9.52 -31.60 6.17
CA ALA A 756 -9.91 -31.43 7.56
C ALA A 756 -10.07 -29.95 7.94
N ALA A 757 -10.94 -29.67 8.90
CA ALA A 757 -11.05 -28.36 9.51
C ALA A 757 -9.71 -27.97 10.16
N LYS A 758 -9.39 -26.68 10.10
CA LYS A 758 -8.12 -26.12 10.58
C LYS A 758 -8.17 -25.83 12.08
N VAL A 759 -7.01 -25.90 12.72
CA VAL A 759 -6.74 -25.40 14.07
C VAL A 759 -5.65 -24.32 14.01
N GLY A 760 -5.43 -23.58 15.11
CA GLY A 760 -4.51 -22.43 15.09
C GLY A 760 -3.10 -22.71 14.56
N LYS A 761 -2.51 -23.88 14.89
CA LYS A 761 -1.20 -24.31 14.37
C LYS A 761 -1.21 -24.58 12.85
N ASP A 762 -2.35 -25.00 12.28
CA ASP A 762 -2.44 -25.25 10.83
C ASP A 762 -2.19 -23.98 10.01
N MET A 763 -2.48 -22.80 10.58
CA MET A 763 -2.23 -21.52 9.93
C MET A 763 -0.73 -21.28 9.74
N PHE A 764 0.08 -21.66 10.74
CA PHE A 764 1.55 -21.61 10.64
C PHE A 764 2.07 -22.59 9.59
N ILE A 765 1.53 -23.81 9.57
CA ILE A 765 1.93 -24.84 8.59
C ILE A 765 1.59 -24.38 7.16
N GLU A 766 0.43 -23.76 6.93
CA GLU A 766 0.03 -23.26 5.61
C GLU A 766 0.89 -22.08 5.16
N ASP A 767 1.19 -21.14 6.05
CA ASP A 767 2.07 -20.01 5.75
C ASP A 767 3.49 -20.52 5.40
N MET A 768 4.04 -21.44 6.20
CA MET A 768 5.34 -22.04 5.92
C MET A 768 5.33 -22.80 4.58
N LEU A 769 4.27 -23.55 4.27
CA LEU A 769 4.13 -24.23 2.98
C LEU A 769 4.06 -23.25 1.81
N GLN A 770 3.40 -22.09 1.99
CA GLN A 770 3.37 -21.02 0.98
C GLN A 770 4.78 -20.48 0.71
N ARG A 771 5.57 -20.21 1.76
CA ARG A 771 6.95 -19.73 1.65
C ARG A 771 7.84 -20.73 0.92
N ILE A 772 7.76 -21.99 1.29
CA ILE A 772 8.51 -23.08 0.63
C ILE A 772 8.09 -23.18 -0.85
N SER A 773 6.79 -23.14 -1.12
CA SER A 773 6.28 -23.21 -2.49
C SER A 773 6.75 -22.04 -3.35
N LEU A 774 6.70 -20.81 -2.80
CA LEU A 774 7.17 -19.60 -3.50
C LEU A 774 8.68 -19.66 -3.75
N ALA A 775 9.47 -20.08 -2.76
CA ALA A 775 10.92 -20.22 -2.93
C ALA A 775 11.29 -21.19 -4.05
N ARG A 776 10.62 -22.36 -4.12
CA ARG A 776 10.85 -23.34 -5.20
C ARG A 776 10.42 -22.80 -6.57
N VAL A 777 9.28 -22.11 -6.63
CA VAL A 777 8.79 -21.50 -7.87
C VAL A 777 9.76 -20.42 -8.35
N LEU A 778 10.26 -19.57 -7.46
CA LEU A 778 11.27 -18.56 -7.79
C LEU A 778 12.55 -19.22 -8.34
N THR A 779 13.07 -20.23 -7.64
CA THR A 779 14.25 -20.97 -8.10
C THR A 779 14.03 -21.61 -9.47
N GLN A 780 12.93 -22.35 -9.65
CA GLN A 780 12.68 -23.08 -10.89
C GLN A 780 12.37 -22.18 -12.08
N LEU A 781 11.49 -21.19 -11.89
CA LEU A 781 10.95 -20.39 -13.01
C LEU A 781 11.78 -19.15 -13.31
N ARG A 782 12.33 -18.50 -12.30
CA ARG A 782 13.13 -17.29 -12.45
C ARG A 782 14.61 -17.62 -12.62
N GLU A 783 15.19 -18.36 -11.66
CA GLU A 783 16.64 -18.57 -11.61
C GLU A 783 17.12 -19.64 -12.60
N GLU A 784 16.43 -20.79 -12.74
CA GLU A 784 16.86 -21.88 -13.61
C GLU A 784 16.31 -21.75 -15.03
N ALA A 785 15.01 -21.50 -15.18
CA ALA A 785 14.36 -21.50 -16.50
C ALA A 785 14.27 -20.11 -17.14
N SER A 786 14.46 -19.02 -16.41
CA SER A 786 14.34 -17.62 -16.89
C SER A 786 13.02 -17.34 -17.61
N LEU A 787 11.92 -17.93 -17.12
CA LEU A 787 10.60 -17.85 -17.74
C LEU A 787 9.76 -16.68 -17.23
N ASP A 788 9.83 -16.41 -15.91
CA ASP A 788 9.07 -15.33 -15.27
C ASP A 788 9.93 -14.58 -14.25
N TYR A 789 9.84 -13.26 -14.28
CA TYR A 789 10.56 -12.38 -13.33
C TYR A 789 10.00 -12.47 -11.90
N SER A 790 8.68 -12.59 -11.75
CA SER A 790 8.00 -12.51 -10.44
C SER A 790 6.78 -13.44 -10.41
N PRO A 791 7.01 -14.76 -10.41
CA PRO A 791 5.94 -15.72 -10.22
C PRO A 791 5.36 -15.64 -8.81
N ALA A 792 4.11 -16.04 -8.63
CA ALA A 792 3.43 -16.02 -7.34
C ALA A 792 2.77 -17.37 -7.01
N VAL A 793 2.69 -17.66 -5.71
CA VAL A 793 1.96 -18.83 -5.18
C VAL A 793 1.12 -18.37 -3.99
N TYR A 794 -0.18 -18.64 -4.03
CA TYR A 794 -1.06 -18.21 -2.95
C TYR A 794 -2.28 -19.12 -2.78
N PRO A 795 -2.78 -19.29 -1.52
CA PRO A 795 -4.04 -19.99 -1.25
C PRO A 795 -5.23 -19.06 -1.52
N MET A 796 -6.35 -19.64 -1.96
CA MET A 796 -7.61 -18.95 -2.24
C MET A 796 -8.75 -19.31 -1.29
N MET A 797 -8.57 -20.30 -0.41
CA MET A 797 -9.58 -20.70 0.55
C MET A 797 -9.68 -19.73 1.73
N GLN A 798 -10.87 -19.67 2.33
CA GLN A 798 -11.11 -18.94 3.57
C GLN A 798 -10.87 -19.85 4.79
N ASP A 799 -10.72 -19.27 5.98
CA ASP A 799 -10.34 -20.00 7.20
C ASP A 799 -11.33 -21.12 7.57
N GLN A 800 -12.63 -20.90 7.42
CA GLN A 800 -13.69 -21.88 7.75
C GLN A 800 -13.93 -22.92 6.65
N GLU A 801 -13.34 -22.75 5.47
CA GLU A 801 -13.57 -23.64 4.34
C GLU A 801 -12.70 -24.90 4.45
N THR A 802 -13.35 -26.07 4.35
CA THR A 802 -12.69 -27.38 4.43
C THR A 802 -12.20 -27.83 3.05
N VAL A 803 -11.44 -26.97 2.40
CA VAL A 803 -10.83 -27.19 1.08
C VAL A 803 -9.37 -26.75 1.11
N SER A 804 -8.58 -27.26 0.18
CA SER A 804 -7.25 -26.73 -0.16
C SER A 804 -7.30 -26.29 -1.62
N ASP A 805 -7.12 -24.99 -1.86
CA ASP A 805 -7.27 -24.35 -3.18
C ASP A 805 -6.13 -23.36 -3.37
N TRP A 806 -5.20 -23.69 -4.26
CA TRP A 806 -3.96 -22.93 -4.45
C TRP A 806 -3.75 -22.56 -5.88
N PHE A 807 -3.20 -21.35 -6.12
CA PHE A 807 -2.81 -20.86 -7.43
C PHE A 807 -1.31 -20.66 -7.52
N PHE A 808 -0.77 -21.07 -8.67
CA PHE A 808 0.55 -20.72 -9.18
C PHE A 808 0.33 -19.78 -10.37
N GLU A 809 0.81 -18.56 -10.25
CA GLU A 809 0.60 -17.50 -11.23
C GLU A 809 1.91 -17.10 -11.87
N SER A 810 1.93 -16.96 -13.19
CA SER A 810 3.11 -16.54 -13.96
C SER A 810 2.70 -15.71 -15.18
N GLN A 811 3.57 -14.76 -15.55
CA GLN A 811 3.42 -13.96 -16.75
C GLN A 811 4.60 -14.20 -17.67
N ILE A 812 4.38 -14.91 -18.76
CA ILE A 812 5.39 -15.51 -19.63
C ILE A 812 5.28 -15.02 -21.07
N ALA A 813 6.32 -15.27 -21.88
CA ALA A 813 6.19 -15.10 -23.32
C ALA A 813 5.22 -16.16 -23.88
N PRO A 814 4.37 -15.84 -24.87
CA PRO A 814 3.33 -16.75 -25.37
C PRO A 814 3.85 -18.12 -25.87
N LYS A 815 5.07 -18.13 -26.42
CA LYS A 815 5.71 -19.37 -26.91
C LYS A 815 6.08 -20.36 -25.79
N ASP A 816 6.18 -19.90 -24.55
CA ASP A 816 6.71 -20.66 -23.42
C ASP A 816 5.64 -21.35 -22.57
N ALA A 817 4.34 -21.17 -22.90
CA ALA A 817 3.23 -21.69 -22.12
C ALA A 817 3.30 -23.22 -21.84
N LYS A 818 3.72 -24.01 -22.83
CA LYS A 818 3.88 -25.46 -22.65
C LYS A 818 5.06 -25.82 -21.77
N LEU A 819 6.15 -25.08 -21.87
CA LEU A 819 7.33 -25.30 -21.00
C LEU A 819 6.97 -24.92 -19.56
N MET A 820 6.21 -23.82 -19.38
CA MET A 820 5.72 -23.40 -18.08
C MET A 820 4.86 -24.48 -17.41
N ASP A 821 3.90 -25.10 -18.12
CA ASP A 821 3.11 -26.23 -17.59
C ASP A 821 4.01 -27.34 -17.04
N GLN A 822 5.06 -27.70 -17.78
CA GLN A 822 5.99 -28.76 -17.38
C GLN A 822 6.79 -28.37 -16.11
N GLN A 823 7.26 -27.14 -16.05
CA GLN A 823 8.02 -26.64 -14.89
C GLN A 823 7.14 -26.56 -13.62
N ILE A 824 5.93 -26.05 -13.73
CA ILE A 824 4.98 -26.00 -12.59
C ILE A 824 4.59 -27.42 -12.15
N ASP A 825 4.35 -28.36 -13.09
CA ASP A 825 4.05 -29.77 -12.73
C ASP A 825 5.21 -30.42 -11.98
N GLN A 826 6.45 -30.15 -12.38
CA GLN A 826 7.64 -30.60 -11.64
C GLN A 826 7.66 -30.04 -10.22
N VAL A 827 7.50 -28.71 -10.05
CA VAL A 827 7.49 -28.08 -8.74
C VAL A 827 6.39 -28.66 -7.83
N ILE A 828 5.17 -28.83 -8.36
CA ILE A 828 4.03 -29.40 -7.63
C ILE A 828 4.34 -30.84 -7.17
N ALA A 829 4.92 -31.66 -8.05
CA ALA A 829 5.30 -33.04 -7.72
C ALA A 829 6.39 -33.08 -6.62
N GLU A 830 7.39 -32.24 -6.74
CA GLU A 830 8.47 -32.14 -5.75
C GLU A 830 7.97 -31.62 -4.39
N LEU A 831 7.06 -30.63 -4.37
CA LEU A 831 6.42 -30.17 -3.13
C LEU A 831 5.66 -31.29 -2.42
N ALA A 832 5.01 -32.19 -3.17
CA ALA A 832 4.28 -33.32 -2.60
C ALA A 832 5.18 -34.38 -1.97
N GLU A 833 6.46 -34.51 -2.38
CA GLU A 833 7.31 -35.65 -2.08
C GLU A 833 8.57 -35.35 -1.26
N ASN A 834 9.24 -34.24 -1.48
CA ASN A 834 10.65 -34.07 -1.07
C ASN A 834 10.98 -32.77 -0.33
N ILE A 835 10.03 -32.17 0.40
CA ILE A 835 10.33 -31.01 1.27
C ILE A 835 11.44 -31.41 2.26
N THR A 836 12.42 -30.51 2.47
CA THR A 836 13.60 -30.73 3.32
C THR A 836 13.46 -30.07 4.69
N GLN A 837 14.27 -30.50 5.67
CA GLN A 837 14.31 -29.85 6.98
C GLN A 837 14.80 -28.40 6.89
N GLU A 838 15.76 -28.14 6.03
CA GLU A 838 16.31 -26.79 5.80
C GLU A 838 15.24 -25.80 5.30
N GLU A 839 14.38 -26.22 4.38
CA GLU A 839 13.26 -25.38 3.91
C GLU A 839 12.26 -25.10 5.03
N VAL A 840 11.95 -26.07 5.87
CA VAL A 840 11.07 -25.91 7.03
C VAL A 840 11.68 -24.96 8.05
N ASP A 841 12.97 -25.11 8.38
CA ASP A 841 13.67 -24.25 9.33
C ASP A 841 13.73 -22.80 8.83
N THR A 842 14.01 -22.62 7.53
CA THR A 842 14.02 -21.30 6.87
C THR A 842 12.63 -20.65 6.90
N ALA A 843 11.59 -21.40 6.53
CA ALA A 843 10.21 -20.88 6.53
C ALA A 843 9.73 -20.52 7.94
N ALA A 844 10.07 -21.34 8.95
CA ALA A 844 9.75 -21.06 10.36
C ALA A 844 10.43 -19.78 10.84
N LYS A 845 11.68 -19.57 10.46
CA LYS A 845 12.43 -18.36 10.83
C LYS A 845 11.83 -17.13 10.15
N GLN A 846 11.54 -17.17 8.84
CA GLN A 846 10.90 -16.09 8.11
C GLN A 846 9.53 -15.74 8.70
N LEU A 847 8.69 -16.74 8.99
CA LEU A 847 7.39 -16.51 9.62
C LEU A 847 7.52 -15.86 11.00
N SER A 848 8.48 -16.30 11.82
CA SER A 848 8.76 -15.68 13.11
C SER A 848 9.17 -14.22 12.99
N VAL A 849 9.97 -13.89 11.98
CA VAL A 849 10.39 -12.51 11.69
C VAL A 849 9.20 -11.64 11.32
N ASP A 850 8.34 -12.09 10.39
CA ASP A 850 7.17 -11.31 9.96
C ASP A 850 6.17 -11.11 11.11
N LEU A 851 5.97 -12.12 11.96
CA LEU A 851 5.09 -12.01 13.12
C LEU A 851 5.66 -11.13 14.24
N ARG A 852 6.94 -10.77 14.21
CA ARG A 852 7.54 -9.85 15.19
C ARG A 852 6.86 -8.49 15.25
N ALA A 853 6.23 -8.06 14.17
CA ALA A 853 5.40 -6.85 14.15
C ALA A 853 4.28 -6.89 15.21
N MET A 854 3.82 -8.07 15.64
CA MET A 854 2.86 -8.21 16.75
C MET A 854 3.37 -7.63 18.06
N ASP A 855 4.69 -7.58 18.28
CA ASP A 855 5.26 -7.08 19.53
C ASP A 855 5.21 -5.54 19.62
N SER A 856 5.22 -4.85 18.48
CA SER A 856 5.35 -3.39 18.42
C SER A 856 4.16 -2.68 17.77
N ASP A 857 3.38 -3.34 16.92
CA ASP A 857 2.24 -2.74 16.21
C ASP A 857 0.90 -3.25 16.77
N PRO A 858 0.19 -2.44 17.59
CA PRO A 858 -1.11 -2.82 18.16
C PRO A 858 -2.19 -3.05 17.10
N ARG A 859 -2.16 -2.35 15.95
CA ARG A 859 -3.13 -2.53 14.86
C ARG A 859 -2.93 -3.88 14.17
N PHE A 860 -1.68 -4.21 13.84
CA PHE A 860 -1.32 -5.49 13.22
C PHE A 860 -1.75 -6.65 14.15
N ARG A 861 -1.38 -6.58 15.42
CA ARG A 861 -1.73 -7.56 16.45
C ARG A 861 -3.23 -7.73 16.61
N ASN A 862 -4.00 -6.63 16.63
CA ASN A 862 -5.45 -6.66 16.75
C ASN A 862 -6.10 -7.47 15.61
N GLY A 863 -5.64 -7.30 14.37
CA GLY A 863 -6.12 -8.04 13.21
C GLY A 863 -5.92 -9.55 13.34
N PHE A 864 -4.71 -9.98 13.75
CA PHE A 864 -4.40 -11.39 13.96
C PHE A 864 -5.23 -12.01 15.08
N TYR A 865 -5.33 -11.35 16.25
CA TYR A 865 -6.15 -11.85 17.34
C TYR A 865 -7.61 -11.97 16.94
N THR A 866 -8.16 -10.97 16.24
CA THR A 866 -9.54 -11.02 15.75
C THR A 866 -9.76 -12.22 14.83
N ARG A 867 -8.89 -12.43 13.83
CA ARG A 867 -8.96 -13.57 12.92
C ARG A 867 -8.96 -14.89 13.67
N TYR A 868 -8.05 -15.07 14.63
CA TYR A 868 -7.94 -16.32 15.39
C TYR A 868 -9.14 -16.57 16.31
N LEU A 869 -9.66 -15.52 16.95
CA LEU A 869 -10.80 -15.62 17.87
C LEU A 869 -12.11 -15.94 17.15
N ILE A 870 -12.43 -15.24 16.03
CA ILE A 870 -13.67 -15.52 15.29
C ILE A 870 -13.67 -16.90 14.64
N ASN A 871 -12.50 -17.42 14.27
CA ASN A 871 -12.34 -18.75 13.68
C ASN A 871 -12.17 -19.88 14.71
N HIS A 872 -12.27 -19.58 15.99
CA HIS A 872 -12.15 -20.53 17.11
C HIS A 872 -10.79 -21.23 17.20
N TYR A 873 -9.72 -20.58 16.70
CA TYR A 873 -8.35 -21.11 16.79
C TYR A 873 -7.72 -20.87 18.18
N GLY A 874 -8.28 -19.99 19.00
CA GLY A 874 -7.62 -19.45 20.18
C GLY A 874 -6.46 -18.53 19.82
N ILE A 875 -5.85 -17.87 20.81
CA ILE A 875 -4.72 -16.96 20.58
C ILE A 875 -3.38 -17.50 21.06
N ASP A 876 -3.35 -18.67 21.68
CA ASP A 876 -2.14 -19.24 22.32
C ASP A 876 -0.98 -19.41 21.33
N ALA A 877 -1.31 -19.82 20.09
CA ALA A 877 -0.32 -19.95 19.02
C ALA A 877 0.33 -18.60 18.65
N LEU A 878 -0.42 -17.49 18.74
CA LEU A 878 0.05 -16.15 18.46
C LEU A 878 0.80 -15.52 19.64
N LEU A 879 0.39 -15.80 20.88
CA LEU A 879 1.10 -15.35 22.08
C LEU A 879 2.52 -15.89 22.15
N ASN A 880 2.77 -17.05 21.56
CA ASN A 880 4.05 -17.74 21.52
C ASN A 880 4.46 -18.06 20.06
N TYR A 881 4.29 -17.09 19.17
CA TYR A 881 4.43 -17.30 17.71
C TYR A 881 5.79 -17.87 17.30
N GLU A 882 6.89 -17.44 17.90
CA GLU A 882 8.23 -17.99 17.60
C GLU A 882 8.32 -19.47 17.99
N GLN A 883 7.87 -19.82 19.20
CA GLN A 883 7.85 -21.20 19.66
C GLN A 883 6.89 -22.05 18.82
N THR A 884 5.75 -21.49 18.43
CA THR A 884 4.78 -22.17 17.57
C THR A 884 5.38 -22.46 16.21
N ALA A 885 6.01 -21.48 15.55
CA ALA A 885 6.67 -21.66 14.26
C ALA A 885 7.79 -22.74 14.37
N GLN A 886 8.64 -22.66 15.39
CA GLN A 886 9.72 -23.64 15.62
C GLN A 886 9.22 -25.04 16.00
N SER A 887 8.00 -25.16 16.54
CA SER A 887 7.39 -26.46 16.87
C SER A 887 6.79 -27.20 15.66
N VAL A 888 6.71 -26.54 14.51
CA VAL A 888 6.24 -27.16 13.27
C VAL A 888 7.30 -28.13 12.75
N THR A 889 6.92 -29.36 12.60
CA THR A 889 7.83 -30.44 12.18
C THR A 889 7.81 -30.65 10.68
N LEU A 890 8.93 -31.16 10.13
CA LEU A 890 9.03 -31.56 8.73
C LEU A 890 7.88 -32.51 8.31
N GLU A 891 7.49 -33.45 9.20
CA GLU A 891 6.42 -34.40 8.90
C GLU A 891 5.05 -33.72 8.78
N GLU A 892 4.75 -32.72 9.63
CA GLU A 892 3.50 -31.95 9.54
C GLU A 892 3.42 -31.15 8.23
N VAL A 893 4.54 -30.50 7.82
CA VAL A 893 4.60 -29.76 6.55
C VAL A 893 4.47 -30.71 5.35
N LYS A 894 5.19 -31.86 5.36
CA LYS A 894 5.06 -32.88 4.30
C LYS A 894 3.64 -33.43 4.21
N GLN A 895 3.01 -33.70 5.34
CA GLN A 895 1.62 -34.18 5.35
C GLN A 895 0.67 -33.14 4.77
N ARG A 896 0.84 -31.87 5.12
CA ARG A 896 0.04 -30.77 4.55
C ARG A 896 0.30 -30.63 3.05
N ALA A 897 1.56 -30.64 2.61
CA ALA A 897 1.93 -30.58 1.21
C ALA A 897 1.33 -31.73 0.39
N LYS A 898 1.34 -32.94 0.95
CA LYS A 898 0.72 -34.11 0.32
C LYS A 898 -0.79 -33.99 0.19
N VAL A 899 -1.47 -33.39 1.18
CA VAL A 899 -2.91 -33.10 1.12
C VAL A 899 -3.20 -32.01 0.07
N THR A 900 -2.32 -31.01 -0.05
CA THR A 900 -2.48 -29.86 -0.94
C THR A 900 -2.09 -30.17 -2.38
N PHE A 901 -0.99 -30.89 -2.61
CA PHE A 901 -0.36 -31.06 -3.92
C PHE A 901 -0.27 -32.53 -4.38
N GLY A 902 -0.57 -33.49 -3.51
CA GLY A 902 -0.37 -34.91 -3.77
C GLY A 902 -1.41 -35.55 -4.70
N PRO A 903 -1.28 -36.89 -4.91
CA PRO A 903 -2.21 -37.63 -5.75
C PRO A 903 -3.67 -37.51 -5.27
N GLY A 904 -4.59 -37.26 -6.20
CA GLY A 904 -6.01 -37.08 -5.90
C GLY A 904 -6.47 -35.63 -5.90
N THR A 905 -5.56 -34.67 -5.97
CA THR A 905 -5.90 -33.27 -6.20
C THR A 905 -6.32 -33.06 -7.65
N LYS A 906 -7.19 -32.05 -7.87
CA LYS A 906 -7.61 -31.64 -9.22
C LYS A 906 -6.71 -30.50 -9.66
N ARG A 907 -6.15 -30.61 -10.86
CA ARG A 907 -5.34 -29.55 -11.47
C ARG A 907 -6.12 -28.90 -12.61
N MET A 908 -6.09 -27.59 -12.67
CA MET A 908 -6.68 -26.78 -13.75
C MET A 908 -5.67 -25.75 -14.23
N THR A 909 -5.44 -25.68 -15.55
CA THR A 909 -4.68 -24.60 -16.15
C THR A 909 -5.64 -23.57 -16.76
N LEU A 910 -5.43 -22.32 -16.43
CA LEU A 910 -6.17 -21.16 -16.93
C LEU A 910 -5.19 -20.26 -17.67
N LEU A 911 -5.46 -19.98 -18.95
CA LEU A 911 -4.60 -19.16 -19.80
C LEU A 911 -5.33 -17.95 -20.34
N LEU A 912 -4.67 -16.80 -20.24
CA LEU A 912 -5.00 -15.62 -21.01
C LEU A 912 -3.96 -15.46 -22.10
N GLU A 913 -4.30 -15.93 -23.30
CA GLU A 913 -3.42 -15.87 -24.47
C GLU A 913 -3.65 -14.60 -25.30
N PRO A 914 -2.71 -14.23 -26.16
CA PRO A 914 -2.89 -13.17 -27.15
C PRO A 914 -4.19 -13.31 -27.96
N LYS A 915 -4.70 -12.16 -28.41
CA LYS A 915 -5.89 -12.03 -29.25
C LYS A 915 -5.76 -12.79 -30.58
#